data_a4d196ede45bade42784bc128c4d441a
#
_entry.id   a4d196ede45bade42784bc128c4d441a
#
_cell.length_a   1.000
_cell.length_b   1.000
_cell.length_c   1.000
_cell.angle_alpha   90.00
_cell.angle_beta   90.00
_cell.angle_gamma   90.00
#
_symmetry.space_group_name_H-M   'P 1'
#
loop_
_entity.id
_entity.type
_entity.pdbx_description
1 polymer ?
#
loop_
_entity_poly.entity_id
_entity_poly.type
_entity_poly.pdbx_seq_one_letter_code
_entity_poly.pdbx_strand_id
1 'polypeptide(L)'
;MSTQLNPHRQNYVFSFPGQGSNPCGALAELYQQVPETRPRIDAILATIEHEAAQYEPEPHPGLVSQVLLTHAHSLPLPSGVAQLALYGAAVVLDRLLQDAGIRPRQILAQSFGEIAARVCGGALDIAQGARAVCALNDAYRPEEGRGTMLLINLPARETQALLDRFPELKLVVGSVNSPVQCIISGETEGLEGLLARYDDSAHPLRRLYIYYASHFPGHAAVAWRLRENLQPLKLNPLSTPIYSTVLGRAYASGDDLHSMFTLGVTQPTNLPQTLAHLPTDEHTVFIDLGVNSGLSVCLRKSQRDAQTYAPLAQPIDALRQLLTKAPVEQAAVAALRELANGPVEAQVHAQMAKIFSAPELHPSANQTFHDGHRHTYQRLQHLMRQLPEGIHGFAQPQLLMAVATHAAINDPSLFMGCVIQQGLCIGTLLAFEQDHPTAIQWRRKLETGETLGVYALTEIGRSNSHMGACVEAIFEADTRTFVLNTPNKAALKFANVGINNLDKVGVVFAQVIVEGQPCGVFAFVLPLSDARGPRPGISMSSPAEIRAVPLDYGLASFDNVRLSYDAWLRDGASIDASNHFHDPLGSTDRRLIRSLFAPKNVWAMVGIGLSTVMLTCSTLALSHANRRTTQARIGTGTGLLAFRTQRRALFGCLATAYVMKGFANDSARLWIEGTASQASLQTTGTGDVTWTPWAAISQTLALTKALCAPAAEALATECRLRCGVAGALNLNRFADYEGMAKIYQDAGGNNRMILLDAAKVLIGQPLSEPTRPDPQGDLDDPEYWQAMARTLEYRLLKQVADHVAQHRAEGEEDMQVWNSQLMIVARAGEAYAQRLAIESAVRAGASLPQGLARELGSALCGLYVLEYLNKHAAWFISEGLMDITRYRALEGRLDALSDFLSTHVELLIEAFGHGEATRAALASTDNYPEALAGKLQWAVG
;
A
#
# COMPACT_ATOMS: atom_id res chain seq x y z
N MET A 1 -25.70 8.53 -20.25
CA MET A 1 -24.35 8.82 -19.71
C MET A 1 -23.38 7.93 -20.44
N SER A 2 -22.33 8.44 -21.05
CA SER A 2 -21.29 7.62 -21.67
C SER A 2 -20.49 6.96 -20.54
N THR A 3 -20.44 5.63 -20.54
CA THR A 3 -19.61 4.86 -19.59
C THR A 3 -18.16 5.16 -19.92
N GLN A 4 -17.46 5.94 -19.08
CA GLN A 4 -16.01 6.11 -19.19
C GLN A 4 -15.31 4.94 -18.51
N LEU A 5 -14.33 4.34 -19.20
CA LEU A 5 -13.44 3.34 -18.60
C LEU A 5 -12.50 4.03 -17.61
N ASN A 6 -12.29 3.38 -16.46
CA ASN A 6 -11.43 3.88 -15.40
C ASN A 6 -10.48 2.77 -14.93
N PRO A 7 -9.14 2.91 -15.06
CA PRO A 7 -8.16 1.93 -14.61
C PRO A 7 -8.29 1.53 -13.12
N HIS A 8 -8.84 2.40 -12.30
CA HIS A 8 -9.02 2.16 -10.86
C HIS A 8 -10.33 1.44 -10.50
N ARG A 9 -11.18 1.14 -11.48
CA ARG A 9 -12.41 0.39 -11.27
C ARG A 9 -12.15 -1.11 -11.32
N GLN A 10 -12.69 -1.88 -10.38
CA GLN A 10 -12.38 -3.31 -10.24
C GLN A 10 -13.42 -4.28 -10.84
N ASN A 11 -14.57 -3.80 -11.30
CA ASN A 11 -15.67 -4.66 -11.76
C ASN A 11 -15.83 -4.70 -13.28
N TYR A 12 -14.75 -5.08 -13.99
CA TYR A 12 -14.83 -5.31 -15.43
C TYR A 12 -15.07 -6.78 -15.76
N VAL A 13 -16.02 -7.02 -16.69
CA VAL A 13 -16.23 -8.30 -17.35
C VAL A 13 -15.79 -8.16 -18.81
N PHE A 14 -14.67 -8.79 -19.17
CA PHE A 14 -14.26 -8.82 -20.58
C PHE A 14 -15.10 -9.82 -21.34
N SER A 15 -15.74 -9.37 -22.40
CA SER A 15 -16.71 -10.16 -23.18
C SER A 15 -16.16 -10.42 -24.57
N PHE A 16 -15.96 -11.68 -24.91
CA PHE A 16 -15.40 -12.13 -26.18
C PHE A 16 -16.51 -12.69 -27.06
N PRO A 17 -16.85 -12.01 -28.17
CA PRO A 17 -17.95 -12.44 -29.06
C PRO A 17 -17.56 -13.61 -29.96
N GLY A 18 -18.57 -14.21 -30.59
CA GLY A 18 -18.39 -15.21 -31.62
C GLY A 18 -17.91 -14.66 -32.97
N GLN A 19 -17.87 -15.52 -34.00
CA GLN A 19 -17.23 -15.25 -35.32
C GLN A 19 -18.14 -14.56 -36.37
N GLY A 20 -19.30 -14.03 -35.98
CA GLY A 20 -20.27 -13.50 -36.94
C GLY A 20 -20.07 -12.07 -37.44
N SER A 21 -18.93 -11.43 -37.13
CA SER A 21 -18.66 -10.03 -37.45
C SER A 21 -17.64 -9.84 -38.59
N ASN A 22 -17.71 -8.69 -39.28
CA ASN A 22 -16.73 -8.32 -40.31
C ASN A 22 -15.48 -7.71 -39.67
N PRO A 23 -14.28 -8.32 -39.83
CA PRO A 23 -13.05 -7.79 -39.25
C PRO A 23 -12.32 -6.75 -40.11
N CYS A 24 -12.77 -6.50 -41.37
CA CYS A 24 -12.05 -5.64 -42.30
C CYS A 24 -11.96 -4.20 -41.79
N GLY A 25 -10.73 -3.70 -41.62
CA GLY A 25 -10.44 -2.36 -41.14
C GLY A 25 -10.69 -2.12 -39.64
N ALA A 26 -10.96 -3.17 -38.86
CA ALA A 26 -11.41 -3.05 -37.47
C ALA A 26 -10.42 -2.31 -36.56
N LEU A 27 -9.14 -2.41 -36.80
CA LEU A 27 -8.08 -1.72 -36.05
C LEU A 27 -7.47 -0.52 -36.80
N ALA A 28 -7.95 -0.21 -38.04
CA ALA A 28 -7.34 0.78 -38.90
C ALA A 28 -7.29 2.18 -38.25
N GLU A 29 -8.41 2.63 -37.68
CA GLU A 29 -8.49 3.94 -37.02
C GLU A 29 -7.63 3.98 -35.74
N LEU A 30 -7.64 2.95 -34.92
CA LEU A 30 -6.79 2.82 -33.72
C LEU A 30 -5.30 2.89 -34.11
N TYR A 31 -4.87 2.11 -35.09
CA TYR A 31 -3.50 2.07 -35.54
C TYR A 31 -3.01 3.40 -36.13
N GLN A 32 -3.89 4.14 -36.84
CA GLN A 32 -3.55 5.43 -37.43
C GLN A 32 -3.50 6.53 -36.39
N GLN A 33 -4.47 6.60 -35.47
CA GLN A 33 -4.69 7.72 -34.60
C GLN A 33 -4.03 7.60 -33.20
N VAL A 34 -3.56 6.39 -32.82
CA VAL A 34 -2.85 6.16 -31.55
C VAL A 34 -1.50 5.48 -31.81
N PRO A 35 -0.51 6.25 -32.33
CA PRO A 35 0.79 5.70 -32.76
C PRO A 35 1.54 4.93 -31.66
N GLU A 36 1.32 5.28 -30.39
CA GLU A 36 1.95 4.69 -29.22
C GLU A 36 1.60 3.19 -29.08
N THR A 37 0.47 2.77 -29.63
CA THR A 37 0.03 1.36 -29.57
C THR A 37 0.59 0.48 -30.68
N ARG A 38 1.13 1.07 -31.77
CA ARG A 38 1.61 0.33 -32.96
C ARG A 38 2.60 -0.77 -32.65
N PRO A 39 3.67 -0.54 -31.84
CA PRO A 39 4.63 -1.61 -31.54
C PRO A 39 3.98 -2.84 -30.90
N ARG A 40 2.96 -2.60 -30.06
CA ARG A 40 2.24 -3.66 -29.38
C ARG A 40 1.33 -4.42 -30.33
N ILE A 41 0.62 -3.70 -31.19
CA ILE A 41 -0.26 -4.27 -32.24
C ILE A 41 0.58 -5.09 -33.21
N ASP A 42 1.66 -4.54 -33.73
CA ASP A 42 2.54 -5.20 -34.69
C ASP A 42 3.14 -6.50 -34.12
N ALA A 43 3.60 -6.49 -32.87
CA ALA A 43 4.14 -7.68 -32.21
C ALA A 43 3.11 -8.80 -32.05
N ILE A 44 1.86 -8.44 -31.70
CA ILE A 44 0.76 -9.43 -31.54
C ILE A 44 0.41 -10.02 -32.91
N LEU A 45 0.18 -9.18 -33.93
CA LEU A 45 -0.20 -9.62 -35.26
C LEU A 45 0.92 -10.44 -35.92
N ALA A 46 2.17 -10.05 -35.78
CA ALA A 46 3.32 -10.83 -36.24
C ALA A 46 3.38 -12.23 -35.63
N THR A 47 3.07 -12.35 -34.32
CA THR A 47 2.98 -13.66 -33.65
C THR A 47 1.88 -14.52 -34.23
N ILE A 48 0.69 -13.95 -34.49
CA ILE A 48 -0.45 -14.67 -35.07
C ILE A 48 -0.13 -15.14 -36.50
N GLU A 49 0.46 -14.28 -37.30
CA GLU A 49 0.82 -14.59 -38.68
C GLU A 49 1.94 -15.64 -38.77
N HIS A 50 2.92 -15.54 -37.84
CA HIS A 50 3.97 -16.57 -37.77
C HIS A 50 3.40 -17.96 -37.50
N GLU A 51 2.43 -18.05 -36.58
CA GLU A 51 1.80 -19.33 -36.29
C GLU A 51 0.90 -19.79 -37.44
N ALA A 52 0.11 -18.90 -38.04
CA ALA A 52 -0.76 -19.21 -39.18
C ALA A 52 0.03 -19.74 -40.36
N ALA A 53 1.20 -19.19 -40.67
CA ALA A 53 2.06 -19.64 -41.77
C ALA A 53 2.55 -21.09 -41.64
N GLN A 54 2.50 -21.69 -40.44
CA GLN A 54 2.89 -23.09 -40.22
C GLN A 54 1.75 -24.08 -40.54
N TYR A 55 0.51 -23.62 -40.64
CA TYR A 55 -0.70 -24.45 -40.80
C TYR A 55 -1.32 -24.36 -42.19
N GLU A 56 -1.04 -23.33 -42.96
CA GLU A 56 -1.62 -23.12 -44.29
C GLU A 56 -0.71 -23.70 -45.41
N PRO A 57 -1.26 -24.40 -46.41
CA PRO A 57 -0.50 -24.89 -47.56
C PRO A 57 0.05 -23.75 -48.43
N GLU A 58 -0.60 -22.59 -48.46
CA GLU A 58 -0.15 -21.35 -49.09
C GLU A 58 -0.30 -20.22 -48.08
N PRO A 59 0.74 -19.90 -47.28
CA PRO A 59 0.70 -18.78 -46.34
C PRO A 59 0.51 -17.48 -47.11
N HIS A 60 -0.49 -16.67 -46.68
CA HIS A 60 -0.65 -15.30 -47.12
C HIS A 60 0.04 -14.36 -46.13
N PRO A 61 1.39 -14.15 -46.23
CA PRO A 61 2.11 -13.36 -45.24
C PRO A 61 1.54 -11.94 -45.15
N GLY A 62 1.25 -11.47 -43.98
CA GLY A 62 0.74 -10.14 -43.71
C GLY A 62 -0.77 -9.94 -44.02
N LEU A 63 -1.50 -10.96 -44.45
CA LEU A 63 -2.92 -10.80 -44.81
C LEU A 63 -3.80 -10.48 -43.58
N VAL A 64 -3.56 -11.08 -42.41
CA VAL A 64 -4.32 -10.79 -41.19
C VAL A 64 -4.11 -9.33 -40.77
N SER A 65 -2.87 -8.84 -40.82
CA SER A 65 -2.54 -7.44 -40.54
C SER A 65 -3.20 -6.51 -41.56
N GLN A 66 -3.14 -6.83 -42.86
CA GLN A 66 -3.77 -6.02 -43.90
C GLN A 66 -5.30 -5.93 -43.71
N VAL A 67 -5.95 -7.05 -43.38
CA VAL A 67 -7.40 -7.11 -43.13
C VAL A 67 -7.78 -6.22 -41.93
N LEU A 68 -7.00 -6.23 -40.86
CA LEU A 68 -7.32 -5.48 -39.65
C LEU A 68 -6.92 -4.00 -39.72
N LEU A 69 -5.78 -3.69 -40.35
CA LEU A 69 -5.16 -2.36 -40.27
C LEU A 69 -5.50 -1.46 -41.47
N THR A 70 -6.16 -2.02 -42.52
CA THR A 70 -6.52 -1.24 -43.72
C THR A 70 -7.96 -1.50 -44.13
N HIS A 71 -8.52 -0.61 -44.95
CA HIS A 71 -9.83 -0.79 -45.59
C HIS A 71 -9.73 -1.37 -47.00
N ALA A 72 -8.59 -2.02 -47.34
CA ALA A 72 -8.35 -2.56 -48.65
C ALA A 72 -9.13 -3.87 -48.95
N HIS A 73 -9.61 -4.53 -47.92
CA HIS A 73 -10.31 -5.82 -48.02
C HIS A 73 -11.80 -5.72 -47.69
N SER A 74 -12.58 -6.60 -48.29
CA SER A 74 -14.01 -6.78 -48.00
C SER A 74 -14.39 -8.26 -47.94
N LEU A 75 -15.52 -8.60 -47.37
CA LEU A 75 -16.02 -9.96 -47.37
C LEU A 75 -16.46 -10.37 -48.81
N PRO A 76 -16.28 -11.61 -49.22
CA PRO A 76 -15.69 -12.72 -48.47
C PRO A 76 -14.17 -12.73 -48.44
N LEU A 77 -13.60 -13.14 -47.29
CA LEU A 77 -12.16 -13.35 -47.11
C LEU A 77 -11.76 -14.81 -47.40
N PRO A 78 -10.49 -15.12 -47.70
CA PRO A 78 -10.02 -16.49 -47.76
C PRO A 78 -10.35 -17.27 -46.49
N SER A 79 -10.50 -18.61 -46.65
CA SER A 79 -10.84 -19.50 -45.55
C SER A 79 -9.87 -19.34 -44.36
N GLY A 80 -10.40 -19.26 -43.13
CA GLY A 80 -9.61 -19.10 -41.90
C GLY A 80 -9.16 -17.69 -41.57
N VAL A 81 -9.03 -16.81 -42.57
CA VAL A 81 -8.52 -15.45 -42.39
C VAL A 81 -9.43 -14.58 -41.50
N ALA A 82 -10.73 -14.69 -41.70
CA ALA A 82 -11.71 -13.95 -40.90
C ALA A 82 -11.62 -14.33 -39.41
N GLN A 83 -11.46 -15.61 -39.10
CA GLN A 83 -11.32 -16.12 -37.74
C GLN A 83 -10.03 -15.64 -37.09
N LEU A 84 -8.88 -15.72 -37.79
CA LEU A 84 -7.60 -15.21 -37.31
C LEU A 84 -7.64 -13.69 -37.06
N ALA A 85 -8.29 -12.93 -37.94
CA ALA A 85 -8.46 -11.49 -37.78
C ALA A 85 -9.35 -11.14 -36.58
N LEU A 86 -10.49 -11.83 -36.37
CA LEU A 86 -11.35 -11.63 -35.22
C LEU A 86 -10.62 -11.97 -33.91
N TYR A 87 -9.87 -13.06 -33.88
CA TYR A 87 -9.01 -13.44 -32.77
C TYR A 87 -7.95 -12.37 -32.50
N GLY A 88 -7.28 -11.92 -33.55
CA GLY A 88 -6.24 -10.87 -33.45
C GLY A 88 -6.78 -9.57 -32.92
N ALA A 89 -7.94 -9.09 -33.40
CA ALA A 89 -8.56 -7.88 -32.90
C ALA A 89 -8.92 -7.99 -31.40
N ALA A 90 -9.49 -9.09 -30.96
CA ALA A 90 -9.87 -9.34 -29.58
C ALA A 90 -8.66 -9.39 -28.65
N VAL A 91 -7.59 -10.07 -29.05
CA VAL A 91 -6.34 -10.15 -28.26
C VAL A 91 -5.60 -8.81 -28.22
N VAL A 92 -5.58 -8.07 -29.35
CA VAL A 92 -5.01 -6.71 -29.37
C VAL A 92 -5.72 -5.82 -28.36
N LEU A 93 -7.06 -5.77 -28.38
CA LEU A 93 -7.84 -4.97 -27.44
C LEU A 93 -7.61 -5.42 -25.99
N ASP A 94 -7.65 -6.74 -25.74
CA ASP A 94 -7.36 -7.30 -24.41
C ASP A 94 -6.01 -6.78 -23.88
N ARG A 95 -4.95 -6.91 -24.65
CA ARG A 95 -3.61 -6.50 -24.21
C ARG A 95 -3.48 -4.99 -24.03
N LEU A 96 -4.01 -4.19 -24.94
CA LEU A 96 -3.97 -2.73 -24.83
C LEU A 96 -4.76 -2.23 -23.62
N LEU A 97 -5.91 -2.81 -23.34
CA LEU A 97 -6.70 -2.45 -22.16
C LEU A 97 -6.01 -2.89 -20.86
N GLN A 98 -5.40 -4.08 -20.82
CA GLN A 98 -4.63 -4.52 -19.65
C GLN A 98 -3.37 -3.67 -19.44
N ASP A 99 -2.66 -3.30 -20.51
CA ASP A 99 -1.51 -2.39 -20.44
C ASP A 99 -1.95 -0.99 -19.96
N ALA A 100 -3.20 -0.58 -20.24
CA ALA A 100 -3.81 0.64 -19.71
C ALA A 100 -4.41 0.47 -18.29
N GLY A 101 -4.18 -0.65 -17.59
CA GLY A 101 -4.66 -0.91 -16.25
C GLY A 101 -6.12 -1.39 -16.15
N ILE A 102 -6.82 -1.55 -17.26
CA ILE A 102 -8.17 -2.10 -17.30
C ILE A 102 -8.06 -3.63 -17.31
N ARG A 103 -8.35 -4.28 -16.21
CA ARG A 103 -8.22 -5.74 -16.06
C ARG A 103 -9.57 -6.39 -15.78
N PRO A 104 -9.85 -7.58 -16.35
CA PRO A 104 -11.08 -8.28 -16.06
C PRO A 104 -11.06 -8.93 -14.68
N ARG A 105 -12.14 -8.77 -13.94
CA ARG A 105 -12.42 -9.59 -12.75
C ARG A 105 -13.01 -10.94 -13.15
N GLN A 106 -13.74 -10.95 -14.25
CA GLN A 106 -14.41 -12.11 -14.84
C GLN A 106 -14.38 -11.99 -16.37
N ILE A 107 -14.48 -13.11 -17.03
CA ILE A 107 -14.50 -13.18 -18.50
C ILE A 107 -15.78 -13.87 -18.93
N LEU A 108 -16.47 -13.30 -19.92
CA LEU A 108 -17.61 -13.89 -20.60
C LEU A 108 -17.18 -14.31 -22.00
N ALA A 109 -17.35 -15.56 -22.33
CA ALA A 109 -16.93 -16.14 -23.62
C ALA A 109 -18.12 -16.66 -24.41
N GLN A 110 -18.30 -16.15 -25.64
CA GLN A 110 -19.33 -16.61 -26.54
C GLN A 110 -18.73 -17.37 -27.72
N SER A 111 -19.03 -18.67 -27.80
CA SER A 111 -18.69 -19.49 -28.98
C SER A 111 -17.20 -19.41 -29.35
N PHE A 112 -16.87 -19.00 -30.57
CA PHE A 112 -15.50 -18.78 -31.04
C PHE A 112 -14.66 -17.88 -30.14
N GLY A 113 -15.30 -16.91 -29.48
CA GLY A 113 -14.61 -16.02 -28.52
C GLY A 113 -13.96 -16.73 -27.34
N GLU A 114 -14.30 -18.00 -27.08
CA GLU A 114 -13.65 -18.80 -26.03
C GLU A 114 -12.14 -18.98 -26.25
N ILE A 115 -11.64 -18.90 -27.47
CA ILE A 115 -10.21 -19.02 -27.76
C ILE A 115 -9.47 -17.80 -27.20
N ALA A 116 -9.91 -16.59 -27.56
CA ALA A 116 -9.33 -15.36 -27.04
C ALA A 116 -9.57 -15.20 -25.52
N ALA A 117 -10.72 -15.66 -25.01
CA ALA A 117 -11.02 -15.66 -23.57
C ALA A 117 -10.03 -16.53 -22.77
N ARG A 118 -9.62 -17.68 -23.30
CA ARG A 118 -8.60 -18.54 -22.65
C ARG A 118 -7.21 -17.91 -22.67
N VAL A 119 -6.88 -17.11 -23.69
CA VAL A 119 -5.66 -16.31 -23.72
C VAL A 119 -5.71 -15.19 -22.65
N CYS A 120 -6.82 -14.49 -22.55
CA CYS A 120 -7.03 -13.47 -21.52
C CYS A 120 -7.00 -14.08 -20.10
N GLY A 121 -7.63 -15.24 -19.92
CA GLY A 121 -7.68 -15.98 -18.65
C GLY A 121 -6.40 -16.77 -18.30
N GLY A 122 -5.37 -16.70 -19.14
CA GLY A 122 -4.05 -17.27 -18.84
C GLY A 122 -3.87 -18.77 -19.16
N ALA A 123 -4.89 -19.45 -19.68
CA ALA A 123 -4.78 -20.86 -20.05
C ALA A 123 -3.92 -21.09 -21.31
N LEU A 124 -3.89 -20.11 -22.21
CA LEU A 124 -3.12 -20.11 -23.45
C LEU A 124 -2.28 -18.82 -23.54
N ASP A 125 -1.15 -18.88 -24.22
CA ASP A 125 -0.49 -17.69 -24.74
C ASP A 125 -1.04 -17.30 -26.13
N ILE A 126 -0.57 -16.15 -26.67
CA ILE A 126 -1.07 -15.63 -27.96
C ILE A 126 -0.78 -16.58 -29.11
N ALA A 127 0.39 -17.19 -29.14
CA ALA A 127 0.81 -18.14 -30.15
C ALA A 127 -0.04 -19.43 -30.08
N GLN A 128 -0.24 -19.96 -28.89
CA GLN A 128 -1.10 -21.13 -28.65
C GLN A 128 -2.56 -20.86 -29.03
N GLY A 129 -3.08 -19.65 -28.76
CA GLY A 129 -4.41 -19.25 -29.21
C GLY A 129 -4.53 -19.18 -30.73
N ALA A 130 -3.54 -18.65 -31.42
CA ALA A 130 -3.50 -18.66 -32.90
C ALA A 130 -3.48 -20.07 -33.45
N ARG A 131 -2.67 -20.99 -32.87
CA ARG A 131 -2.69 -22.43 -33.23
C ARG A 131 -4.08 -23.06 -33.01
N ALA A 132 -4.75 -22.71 -31.94
CA ALA A 132 -6.10 -23.21 -31.65
C ALA A 132 -7.11 -22.73 -32.72
N VAL A 133 -6.97 -21.47 -33.20
CA VAL A 133 -7.79 -20.97 -34.33
C VAL A 133 -7.48 -21.75 -35.60
N CYS A 134 -6.21 -21.99 -35.95
CA CYS A 134 -5.81 -22.78 -37.10
C CYS A 134 -6.31 -24.22 -37.00
N ALA A 135 -6.21 -24.84 -35.82
CA ALA A 135 -6.73 -26.19 -35.57
C ALA A 135 -8.25 -26.28 -35.74
N LEU A 136 -8.98 -25.24 -35.36
CA LEU A 136 -10.42 -25.15 -35.58
C LEU A 136 -10.75 -25.03 -37.09
N ASN A 137 -10.08 -24.14 -37.80
CA ASN A 137 -10.24 -23.93 -39.23
C ASN A 137 -9.95 -25.24 -40.01
N ASP A 138 -8.84 -25.90 -39.69
CA ASP A 138 -8.49 -27.17 -40.32
C ASP A 138 -9.51 -28.28 -40.04
N ALA A 139 -10.04 -28.35 -38.81
CA ALA A 139 -11.08 -29.33 -38.48
C ALA A 139 -12.37 -29.10 -39.26
N TYR A 140 -12.73 -27.86 -39.57
CA TYR A 140 -13.92 -27.49 -40.33
C TYR A 140 -13.69 -27.47 -41.85
N ARG A 141 -12.49 -27.49 -42.35
CA ARG A 141 -12.15 -27.39 -43.78
C ARG A 141 -12.96 -28.39 -44.69
N PRO A 142 -13.18 -29.67 -44.31
CA PRO A 142 -13.96 -30.59 -45.11
C PRO A 142 -15.46 -30.26 -45.16
N GLU A 143 -15.96 -29.43 -44.27
CA GLU A 143 -17.36 -29.04 -44.12
C GLU A 143 -17.66 -27.66 -44.72
N GLU A 144 -16.65 -26.97 -45.25
CA GLU A 144 -16.84 -25.67 -45.90
C GLU A 144 -17.81 -25.76 -47.10
N GLY A 145 -18.75 -24.82 -47.15
CA GLY A 145 -19.79 -24.77 -48.18
C GLY A 145 -20.93 -25.75 -47.96
N ARG A 146 -20.81 -26.73 -47.04
CA ARG A 146 -21.85 -27.73 -46.77
C ARG A 146 -22.88 -27.31 -45.75
N GLY A 147 -22.60 -26.26 -45.00
CA GLY A 147 -23.49 -25.72 -43.99
C GLY A 147 -23.30 -24.22 -43.79
N THR A 148 -24.24 -23.58 -43.09
CA THR A 148 -24.15 -22.16 -42.71
C THR A 148 -25.04 -21.90 -41.49
N MET A 149 -25.27 -20.65 -41.18
CA MET A 149 -26.08 -20.22 -40.02
C MET A 149 -26.99 -19.05 -40.42
N LEU A 150 -28.22 -19.06 -39.86
CA LEU A 150 -29.20 -17.99 -40.05
C LEU A 150 -29.52 -17.34 -38.70
N LEU A 151 -29.53 -16.01 -38.65
CA LEU A 151 -30.00 -15.24 -37.51
C LEU A 151 -31.48 -14.98 -37.63
N ILE A 152 -32.21 -15.14 -36.53
CA ILE A 152 -33.63 -14.81 -36.42
C ILE A 152 -33.88 -14.04 -35.12
N ASN A 153 -34.76 -13.03 -35.17
CA ASN A 153 -35.16 -12.26 -33.97
C ASN A 153 -36.42 -12.85 -33.34
N LEU A 154 -36.33 -14.09 -32.85
CA LEU A 154 -37.39 -14.80 -32.12
C LEU A 154 -36.82 -15.41 -30.83
N PRO A 155 -37.68 -15.60 -29.80
CA PRO A 155 -37.32 -16.37 -28.61
C PRO A 155 -36.98 -17.83 -28.96
N ALA A 156 -36.11 -18.45 -28.13
CA ALA A 156 -35.66 -19.82 -28.39
C ALA A 156 -36.82 -20.85 -28.53
N ARG A 157 -37.86 -20.71 -27.68
CA ARG A 157 -39.06 -21.57 -27.74
C ARG A 157 -39.80 -21.43 -29.07
N GLU A 158 -39.96 -20.21 -29.57
CA GLU A 158 -40.65 -19.92 -30.82
C GLU A 158 -39.80 -20.34 -32.03
N THR A 159 -38.48 -20.13 -31.94
CA THR A 159 -37.53 -20.61 -32.94
C THR A 159 -37.56 -22.14 -33.03
N GLN A 160 -37.58 -22.86 -31.90
CA GLN A 160 -37.68 -24.30 -31.90
C GLN A 160 -39.03 -24.79 -32.48
N ALA A 161 -40.15 -24.15 -32.10
CA ALA A 161 -41.47 -24.45 -32.67
C ALA A 161 -41.52 -24.21 -34.17
N LEU A 162 -40.77 -23.22 -34.70
CA LEU A 162 -40.61 -23.03 -36.14
C LEU A 162 -39.88 -24.24 -36.78
N LEU A 163 -38.78 -24.69 -36.21
CA LEU A 163 -38.00 -25.81 -36.72
C LEU A 163 -38.75 -27.14 -36.63
N ASP A 164 -39.54 -27.35 -35.59
CA ASP A 164 -40.38 -28.53 -35.38
C ASP A 164 -41.47 -28.70 -36.47
N ARG A 165 -41.80 -27.65 -37.22
CA ARG A 165 -42.70 -27.69 -38.37
C ARG A 165 -42.04 -28.34 -39.59
N PHE A 166 -40.72 -28.41 -39.64
CA PHE A 166 -39.92 -28.88 -40.76
C PHE A 166 -38.81 -29.85 -40.31
N PRO A 167 -39.15 -30.98 -39.65
CA PRO A 167 -38.16 -31.88 -39.06
C PRO A 167 -37.24 -32.52 -40.09
N GLU A 168 -37.70 -32.64 -41.35
CA GLU A 168 -36.93 -33.19 -42.47
C GLU A 168 -35.71 -32.30 -42.81
N LEU A 169 -35.73 -31.03 -42.49
CA LEU A 169 -34.63 -30.08 -42.75
C LEU A 169 -33.44 -30.26 -41.80
N LYS A 170 -33.60 -31.03 -40.73
CA LYS A 170 -32.55 -31.35 -39.71
C LYS A 170 -31.82 -30.12 -39.18
N LEU A 171 -32.56 -29.03 -38.94
CA LEU A 171 -32.02 -27.78 -38.42
C LEU A 171 -32.10 -27.75 -36.90
N VAL A 172 -31.20 -26.99 -36.29
CA VAL A 172 -31.14 -26.85 -34.83
C VAL A 172 -31.03 -25.37 -34.41
N VAL A 173 -31.47 -25.04 -33.20
CA VAL A 173 -31.11 -23.77 -32.54
C VAL A 173 -29.67 -23.90 -32.05
N GLY A 174 -28.73 -23.36 -32.81
CA GLY A 174 -27.30 -23.44 -32.49
C GLY A 174 -26.84 -22.40 -31.46
N SER A 175 -27.55 -21.25 -31.35
CA SER A 175 -27.22 -20.24 -30.35
C SER A 175 -28.45 -19.46 -29.89
N VAL A 176 -28.55 -19.20 -28.58
CA VAL A 176 -29.50 -18.27 -27.99
C VAL A 176 -28.69 -17.03 -27.55
N ASN A 177 -28.73 -15.98 -28.38
CA ASN A 177 -27.96 -14.76 -28.19
C ASN A 177 -28.61 -13.76 -27.18
N SER A 178 -29.95 -13.83 -27.13
CA SER A 178 -30.73 -13.02 -26.18
C SER A 178 -32.12 -13.63 -26.00
N PRO A 179 -32.94 -13.15 -25.06
CA PRO A 179 -34.32 -13.63 -24.93
C PRO A 179 -35.17 -13.52 -26.20
N VAL A 180 -34.72 -12.72 -27.18
CA VAL A 180 -35.48 -12.41 -28.41
C VAL A 180 -34.66 -12.60 -29.68
N GLN A 181 -33.53 -13.35 -29.60
CA GLN A 181 -32.68 -13.58 -30.79
C GLN A 181 -31.99 -14.93 -30.73
N CYS A 182 -32.10 -15.70 -31.77
CA CYS A 182 -31.47 -17.01 -31.95
C CYS A 182 -30.66 -17.10 -33.25
N ILE A 183 -29.79 -18.10 -33.29
CA ILE A 183 -29.10 -18.55 -34.50
C ILE A 183 -29.58 -19.98 -34.81
N ILE A 184 -30.00 -20.19 -36.03
CA ILE A 184 -30.34 -21.51 -36.59
C ILE A 184 -29.09 -22.02 -37.31
N SER A 185 -28.74 -23.29 -37.06
CA SER A 185 -27.57 -23.93 -37.66
C SER A 185 -27.98 -25.24 -38.36
N GLY A 186 -27.33 -25.55 -39.49
CA GLY A 186 -27.60 -26.77 -40.22
C GLY A 186 -26.88 -26.83 -41.57
N GLU A 187 -27.15 -27.91 -42.31
CA GLU A 187 -26.63 -28.08 -43.66
C GLU A 187 -27.26 -27.05 -44.62
N THR A 188 -26.51 -26.67 -45.66
CA THR A 188 -26.91 -25.65 -46.63
C THR A 188 -28.29 -25.97 -47.27
N GLU A 189 -28.52 -27.22 -47.64
CA GLU A 189 -29.79 -27.66 -48.26
C GLU A 189 -30.97 -27.44 -47.27
N GLY A 190 -30.82 -27.80 -46.01
CA GLY A 190 -31.86 -27.60 -45.01
C GLY A 190 -32.17 -26.13 -44.74
N LEU A 191 -31.15 -25.27 -44.68
CA LEU A 191 -31.31 -23.84 -44.48
C LEU A 191 -31.94 -23.13 -45.70
N GLU A 192 -31.56 -23.54 -46.91
CA GLU A 192 -32.24 -23.08 -48.16
C GLU A 192 -33.69 -23.51 -48.19
N GLY A 193 -33.98 -24.78 -47.78
CA GLY A 193 -35.34 -25.28 -47.64
C GLY A 193 -36.18 -24.49 -46.62
N LEU A 194 -35.56 -24.00 -45.53
CA LEU A 194 -36.22 -23.12 -44.58
C LEU A 194 -36.45 -21.72 -45.18
N LEU A 195 -35.45 -21.12 -45.81
CA LEU A 195 -35.56 -19.81 -46.46
C LEU A 195 -36.67 -19.77 -47.52
N ALA A 196 -36.84 -20.89 -48.29
CA ALA A 196 -37.86 -20.98 -49.31
C ALA A 196 -39.30 -21.12 -48.77
N ARG A 197 -39.46 -21.57 -47.51
CA ARG A 197 -40.78 -21.86 -46.90
C ARG A 197 -41.17 -20.86 -45.80
N TYR A 198 -40.22 -20.00 -45.39
CA TYR A 198 -40.45 -19.01 -44.33
C TYR A 198 -40.78 -17.66 -44.93
N ASP A 199 -41.99 -17.15 -44.60
CA ASP A 199 -42.55 -15.94 -45.18
C ASP A 199 -42.86 -14.84 -44.15
N ASP A 200 -42.45 -14.99 -42.90
CA ASP A 200 -42.67 -13.99 -41.85
C ASP A 200 -41.76 -12.77 -42.04
N SER A 201 -42.29 -11.69 -42.59
CA SER A 201 -41.58 -10.46 -42.85
C SER A 201 -41.28 -9.65 -41.55
N ALA A 202 -41.98 -9.95 -40.46
CA ALA A 202 -41.75 -9.29 -39.16
C ALA A 202 -40.45 -9.80 -38.49
N HIS A 203 -40.06 -11.06 -38.78
CA HIS A 203 -38.87 -11.69 -38.21
C HIS A 203 -37.98 -12.29 -39.31
N PRO A 204 -37.40 -11.47 -40.19
CA PRO A 204 -36.65 -11.99 -41.35
C PRO A 204 -35.45 -12.82 -40.93
N LEU A 205 -35.23 -13.91 -41.66
CA LEU A 205 -34.01 -14.71 -41.58
C LEU A 205 -32.86 -13.98 -42.24
N ARG A 206 -31.71 -13.89 -41.55
CA ARG A 206 -30.51 -13.27 -42.09
C ARG A 206 -29.37 -14.25 -42.11
N ARG A 207 -28.74 -14.48 -43.28
CA ARG A 207 -27.57 -15.34 -43.42
C ARG A 207 -26.34 -14.69 -42.76
N LEU A 208 -25.56 -15.49 -42.02
CA LEU A 208 -24.26 -15.10 -41.51
C LEU A 208 -23.16 -15.48 -42.52
N TYR A 209 -22.05 -14.71 -42.51
CA TYR A 209 -20.87 -14.99 -43.35
C TYR A 209 -19.98 -16.07 -42.71
N ILE A 210 -20.59 -17.27 -42.49
CA ILE A 210 -19.93 -18.44 -41.93
C ILE A 210 -20.20 -19.59 -42.90
N TYR A 211 -19.16 -20.30 -43.29
CA TYR A 211 -19.21 -21.28 -44.39
C TYR A 211 -19.42 -22.71 -43.91
N TYR A 212 -19.79 -22.92 -42.67
CA TYR A 212 -20.10 -24.20 -42.04
C TYR A 212 -21.14 -24.03 -40.93
N ALA A 213 -21.79 -25.11 -40.59
CA ALA A 213 -22.71 -25.12 -39.46
C ALA A 213 -21.93 -25.22 -38.13
N SER A 214 -21.91 -24.15 -37.31
CA SER A 214 -21.39 -24.24 -35.95
C SER A 214 -22.50 -24.66 -35.00
N HIS A 215 -22.13 -25.26 -33.88
CA HIS A 215 -23.08 -25.72 -32.85
C HIS A 215 -24.10 -26.70 -33.40
N PHE A 216 -23.64 -27.58 -34.28
CA PHE A 216 -24.49 -28.55 -34.98
C PHE A 216 -24.13 -29.98 -34.57
N PRO A 217 -25.09 -30.77 -33.99
CA PRO A 217 -24.82 -32.12 -33.51
C PRO A 217 -24.28 -33.08 -34.57
N GLY A 218 -24.55 -32.80 -35.85
CA GLY A 218 -24.04 -33.60 -37.00
C GLY A 218 -22.52 -33.54 -37.17
N HIS A 219 -21.80 -32.61 -36.49
CA HIS A 219 -20.37 -32.40 -36.64
C HIS A 219 -19.50 -33.16 -35.61
N ALA A 220 -19.92 -34.35 -35.20
CA ALA A 220 -19.12 -35.19 -34.28
C ALA A 220 -17.71 -35.50 -34.84
N ALA A 221 -17.57 -35.70 -36.16
CA ALA A 221 -16.28 -35.92 -36.84
C ALA A 221 -15.38 -34.66 -36.80
N VAL A 222 -15.96 -33.46 -36.90
CA VAL A 222 -15.23 -32.18 -36.73
C VAL A 222 -14.74 -32.04 -35.30
N ALA A 223 -15.58 -32.31 -34.32
CA ALA A 223 -15.22 -32.26 -32.90
C ALA A 223 -14.06 -33.24 -32.57
N TRP A 224 -14.08 -34.42 -33.16
CA TRP A 224 -12.99 -35.39 -33.01
C TRP A 224 -11.68 -34.88 -33.64
N ARG A 225 -11.73 -34.40 -34.90
CA ARG A 225 -10.54 -33.80 -35.58
C ARG A 225 -9.99 -32.64 -34.78
N LEU A 226 -10.82 -31.74 -34.29
CA LEU A 226 -10.39 -30.62 -33.49
C LEU A 226 -9.72 -31.09 -32.20
N ARG A 227 -10.25 -32.12 -31.55
CA ARG A 227 -9.62 -32.68 -30.33
C ARG A 227 -8.22 -33.19 -30.61
N GLU A 228 -8.02 -33.94 -31.70
CA GLU A 228 -6.70 -34.44 -32.09
C GLU A 228 -5.74 -33.29 -32.42
N ASN A 229 -6.19 -32.29 -33.16
CA ASN A 229 -5.38 -31.11 -33.50
C ASN A 229 -4.97 -30.28 -32.27
N LEU A 230 -5.75 -30.31 -31.20
CA LEU A 230 -5.46 -29.59 -29.96
C LEU A 230 -4.56 -30.35 -28.98
N GLN A 231 -4.37 -31.68 -29.15
CA GLN A 231 -3.58 -32.51 -28.24
C GLN A 231 -2.16 -31.96 -27.96
N PRO A 232 -1.44 -31.33 -28.90
CA PRO A 232 -0.10 -30.79 -28.67
C PRO A 232 -0.10 -29.53 -27.80
N LEU A 233 -1.25 -28.86 -27.58
CA LEU A 233 -1.33 -27.63 -26.81
C LEU A 233 -1.29 -27.93 -25.30
N LYS A 234 -0.31 -27.35 -24.60
CA LYS A 234 -0.24 -27.42 -23.14
C LYS A 234 -1.08 -26.29 -22.56
N LEU A 235 -2.13 -26.63 -21.83
CA LEU A 235 -3.02 -25.68 -21.19
C LEU A 235 -2.57 -25.42 -19.73
N ASN A 236 -2.49 -24.12 -19.35
CA ASN A 236 -2.25 -23.71 -17.98
C ASN A 236 -3.58 -23.61 -17.21
N PRO A 237 -3.55 -23.63 -15.87
CA PRO A 237 -4.71 -23.29 -15.06
C PRO A 237 -5.20 -21.87 -15.36
N LEU A 238 -6.51 -21.65 -15.30
CA LEU A 238 -7.10 -20.33 -15.47
C LEU A 238 -6.73 -19.42 -14.29
N SER A 239 -6.24 -18.23 -14.58
CA SER A 239 -5.96 -17.16 -13.59
C SER A 239 -7.18 -16.28 -13.33
N THR A 240 -8.12 -16.21 -14.29
CA THR A 240 -9.35 -15.41 -14.20
C THR A 240 -10.54 -16.30 -14.56
N PRO A 241 -11.65 -16.26 -13.80
CA PRO A 241 -12.84 -17.08 -14.09
C PRO A 241 -13.43 -16.76 -15.46
N ILE A 242 -13.67 -17.80 -16.26
CA ILE A 242 -14.33 -17.69 -17.57
C ILE A 242 -15.72 -18.31 -17.48
N TYR A 243 -16.74 -17.56 -17.89
CA TYR A 243 -18.13 -17.99 -18.04
C TYR A 243 -18.38 -18.33 -19.53
N SER A 244 -18.61 -19.60 -19.80
CA SER A 244 -18.78 -20.15 -21.14
C SER A 244 -20.25 -20.22 -21.55
N THR A 245 -20.60 -19.64 -22.70
CA THR A 245 -21.98 -19.76 -23.23
C THR A 245 -22.29 -21.16 -23.75
N VAL A 246 -21.28 -21.99 -24.01
CA VAL A 246 -21.45 -23.42 -24.37
C VAL A 246 -21.78 -24.24 -23.12
N LEU A 247 -21.14 -23.96 -22.00
CA LEU A 247 -21.40 -24.67 -20.74
C LEU A 247 -22.59 -24.10 -19.96
N GLY A 248 -22.98 -22.86 -20.21
CA GLY A 248 -24.00 -22.12 -19.42
C GLY A 248 -23.54 -21.76 -17.99
N ARG A 249 -22.27 -21.91 -17.69
CA ARG A 249 -21.66 -21.69 -16.36
C ARG A 249 -20.19 -21.28 -16.46
N ALA A 250 -19.57 -20.99 -15.30
CA ALA A 250 -18.12 -20.85 -15.23
C ALA A 250 -17.41 -22.20 -15.43
N TYR A 251 -16.18 -22.14 -15.94
CA TYR A 251 -15.28 -23.30 -15.89
C TYR A 251 -14.97 -23.64 -14.44
N ALA A 252 -15.02 -24.94 -14.11
CA ALA A 252 -14.65 -25.47 -12.80
C ALA A 252 -13.20 -25.99 -12.80
N SER A 253 -12.57 -26.06 -11.64
CA SER A 253 -11.19 -26.57 -11.49
C SER A 253 -10.99 -28.03 -11.93
N GLY A 254 -12.06 -28.81 -12.00
CA GLY A 254 -12.03 -30.20 -12.47
C GLY A 254 -12.39 -30.38 -13.94
N ASP A 255 -12.71 -29.31 -14.67
CA ASP A 255 -13.07 -29.41 -16.09
C ASP A 255 -11.82 -29.71 -16.93
N ASP A 256 -11.95 -30.69 -17.84
CA ASP A 256 -10.92 -30.94 -18.85
C ASP A 256 -11.04 -29.89 -19.97
N LEU A 257 -10.16 -28.89 -19.93
CA LEU A 257 -10.16 -27.77 -20.85
C LEU A 257 -10.01 -28.20 -22.32
N HIS A 258 -9.34 -29.33 -22.62
CA HIS A 258 -9.25 -29.87 -23.98
C HIS A 258 -10.61 -30.38 -24.48
N SER A 259 -11.28 -31.20 -23.66
CA SER A 259 -12.62 -31.71 -24.00
C SER A 259 -13.65 -30.58 -24.08
N MET A 260 -13.59 -29.60 -23.18
CA MET A 260 -14.48 -28.42 -23.20
C MET A 260 -14.33 -27.57 -24.46
N PHE A 261 -13.14 -27.55 -25.06
CA PHE A 261 -12.87 -26.82 -26.31
C PHE A 261 -13.72 -27.34 -27.50
N THR A 262 -13.93 -28.64 -27.54
CA THR A 262 -14.60 -29.28 -28.68
C THR A 262 -16.12 -29.29 -28.54
N LEU A 263 -16.65 -29.02 -27.34
CA LEU A 263 -18.11 -28.98 -27.13
C LEU A 263 -18.79 -27.91 -27.98
N GLY A 264 -18.13 -26.77 -28.19
CA GLY A 264 -18.67 -25.68 -29.02
C GLY A 264 -18.95 -26.07 -30.50
N VAL A 265 -18.37 -27.18 -30.98
CA VAL A 265 -18.65 -27.69 -32.32
C VAL A 265 -20.07 -28.26 -32.46
N THR A 266 -20.50 -29.00 -31.41
CA THR A 266 -21.75 -29.79 -31.46
C THR A 266 -22.85 -29.30 -30.52
N GLN A 267 -22.49 -28.57 -29.44
CA GLN A 267 -23.45 -28.10 -28.44
C GLN A 267 -23.90 -26.67 -28.74
N PRO A 268 -25.16 -26.31 -28.43
CA PRO A 268 -25.66 -24.95 -28.58
C PRO A 268 -25.02 -24.01 -27.52
N THR A 269 -25.00 -22.72 -27.83
CA THR A 269 -24.66 -21.67 -26.86
C THR A 269 -25.90 -21.00 -26.29
N ASN A 270 -25.79 -20.53 -25.02
CA ASN A 270 -26.90 -19.84 -24.36
C ASN A 270 -26.39 -18.67 -23.50
N LEU A 271 -26.40 -17.48 -24.03
CA LEU A 271 -25.96 -16.27 -23.33
C LEU A 271 -26.87 -15.90 -22.14
N PRO A 272 -28.22 -15.86 -22.26
CA PRO A 272 -29.08 -15.56 -21.11
C PRO A 272 -28.87 -16.50 -19.91
N GLN A 273 -28.74 -17.82 -20.17
CA GLN A 273 -28.45 -18.80 -19.13
C GLN A 273 -27.10 -18.54 -18.45
N THR A 274 -26.07 -18.23 -19.22
CA THR A 274 -24.74 -17.96 -18.69
C THR A 274 -24.73 -16.71 -17.80
N LEU A 275 -25.42 -15.65 -18.23
CA LEU A 275 -25.55 -14.41 -17.46
C LEU A 275 -26.28 -14.62 -16.12
N ALA A 276 -27.19 -15.56 -16.03
CA ALA A 276 -27.88 -15.88 -14.77
C ALA A 276 -26.92 -16.47 -13.70
N HIS A 277 -25.77 -17.01 -14.13
CA HIS A 277 -24.73 -17.56 -13.24
C HIS A 277 -23.52 -16.64 -13.07
N LEU A 278 -23.45 -15.53 -13.83
CA LEU A 278 -22.35 -14.58 -13.74
C LEU A 278 -22.66 -13.53 -12.68
N PRO A 279 -21.89 -13.45 -11.57
CA PRO A 279 -22.10 -12.45 -10.52
C PRO A 279 -21.89 -11.03 -11.05
N THR A 280 -22.93 -10.21 -10.96
CA THR A 280 -22.91 -8.79 -11.36
C THR A 280 -23.49 -7.92 -10.25
N ASP A 281 -23.05 -6.68 -10.20
CA ASP A 281 -23.57 -5.62 -9.36
C ASP A 281 -23.85 -4.34 -10.18
N GLU A 282 -24.33 -3.28 -9.54
CA GLU A 282 -24.62 -2.01 -10.20
C GLU A 282 -23.39 -1.30 -10.78
N HIS A 283 -22.20 -1.72 -10.39
CA HIS A 283 -20.93 -1.18 -10.84
C HIS A 283 -20.26 -2.03 -11.93
N THR A 284 -20.82 -3.19 -12.27
CA THR A 284 -20.26 -4.09 -13.28
C THR A 284 -20.35 -3.47 -14.68
N VAL A 285 -19.21 -3.42 -15.39
CA VAL A 285 -19.14 -2.99 -16.78
C VAL A 285 -18.67 -4.11 -17.67
N PHE A 286 -19.47 -4.48 -18.65
CA PHE A 286 -19.09 -5.43 -19.69
C PHE A 286 -18.31 -4.70 -20.79
N ILE A 287 -17.08 -5.12 -21.04
CA ILE A 287 -16.26 -4.61 -22.15
C ILE A 287 -16.31 -5.61 -23.29
N ASP A 288 -16.95 -5.21 -24.38
CA ASP A 288 -17.10 -6.02 -25.60
C ASP A 288 -15.83 -5.90 -26.44
N LEU A 289 -15.01 -6.95 -26.45
CA LEU A 289 -13.74 -7.02 -27.18
C LEU A 289 -13.92 -7.46 -28.65
N GLY A 290 -15.12 -7.33 -29.14
CA GLY A 290 -15.43 -7.56 -30.56
C GLY A 290 -15.10 -6.37 -31.45
N VAL A 291 -15.09 -6.62 -32.75
CA VAL A 291 -14.87 -5.58 -33.78
C VAL A 291 -16.08 -4.65 -33.98
N ASN A 292 -17.18 -4.94 -33.31
CA ASN A 292 -18.39 -4.10 -33.28
C ASN A 292 -19.11 -4.28 -31.94
N SER A 293 -20.30 -3.68 -31.77
CA SER A 293 -21.08 -3.74 -30.52
C SER A 293 -22.12 -4.89 -30.48
N GLY A 294 -21.95 -5.95 -31.27
CA GLY A 294 -22.94 -7.02 -31.42
C GLY A 294 -23.25 -7.73 -30.09
N LEU A 295 -22.22 -8.12 -29.36
CA LEU A 295 -22.38 -8.76 -28.06
C LEU A 295 -22.97 -7.79 -27.02
N SER A 296 -22.51 -6.53 -26.98
CA SER A 296 -23.08 -5.47 -26.13
C SER A 296 -24.60 -5.30 -26.34
N VAL A 297 -25.10 -5.40 -27.56
CA VAL A 297 -26.54 -5.34 -27.86
C VAL A 297 -27.27 -6.57 -27.27
N CYS A 298 -26.70 -7.74 -27.38
CA CYS A 298 -27.26 -8.96 -26.80
C CYS A 298 -27.28 -8.94 -25.27
N LEU A 299 -26.23 -8.41 -24.65
CA LEU A 299 -26.12 -8.21 -23.21
C LEU A 299 -27.24 -7.30 -22.68
N ARG A 300 -27.43 -6.13 -23.29
CA ARG A 300 -28.51 -5.19 -22.90
C ARG A 300 -29.92 -5.77 -23.14
N LYS A 301 -30.11 -6.61 -24.14
CA LYS A 301 -31.38 -7.31 -24.32
C LYS A 301 -31.64 -8.39 -23.29
N SER A 302 -30.57 -8.97 -22.74
CA SER A 302 -30.65 -10.02 -21.70
C SER A 302 -30.71 -9.41 -20.28
N GLN A 303 -30.03 -8.31 -20.05
CA GLN A 303 -30.02 -7.54 -18.79
C GLN A 303 -30.18 -6.05 -19.10
N ARG A 304 -31.35 -5.49 -18.84
CA ARG A 304 -31.71 -4.10 -19.26
C ARG A 304 -30.77 -3.04 -18.71
N ASP A 305 -30.27 -3.23 -17.49
CA ASP A 305 -29.42 -2.26 -16.79
C ASP A 305 -27.91 -2.55 -16.97
N ALA A 306 -27.54 -3.52 -17.83
CA ALA A 306 -26.15 -3.85 -18.07
C ALA A 306 -25.40 -2.65 -18.67
N GLN A 307 -24.37 -2.19 -17.94
CA GLN A 307 -23.43 -1.21 -18.45
C GLN A 307 -22.50 -1.89 -19.42
N THR A 308 -22.47 -1.45 -20.67
CA THR A 308 -21.64 -2.05 -21.72
C THR A 308 -20.76 -1.00 -22.39
N TYR A 309 -19.54 -1.40 -22.75
CA TYR A 309 -18.60 -0.58 -23.51
C TYR A 309 -17.98 -1.43 -24.62
N ALA A 310 -18.06 -0.99 -25.85
CA ALA A 310 -17.45 -1.65 -27.00
C ALA A 310 -16.41 -0.71 -27.61
N PRO A 311 -15.10 -0.90 -27.31
CA PRO A 311 -14.05 0.07 -27.64
C PRO A 311 -13.99 0.44 -29.12
N LEU A 312 -14.07 -0.53 -30.02
CA LEU A 312 -13.99 -0.31 -31.47
C LEU A 312 -15.30 0.20 -32.11
N ALA A 313 -16.40 0.25 -31.37
CA ALA A 313 -17.68 0.78 -31.81
C ALA A 313 -17.99 2.18 -31.25
N GLN A 314 -17.04 2.77 -30.52
CA GLN A 314 -17.10 4.13 -29.99
C GLN A 314 -16.16 5.06 -30.75
N PRO A 315 -16.33 6.39 -30.66
CA PRO A 315 -15.37 7.34 -31.20
C PRO A 315 -13.97 7.07 -30.61
N ILE A 316 -12.97 7.04 -31.46
CA ILE A 316 -11.59 6.66 -31.08
C ILE A 316 -10.97 7.59 -30.04
N ASP A 317 -11.42 8.83 -29.92
CA ASP A 317 -10.88 9.79 -28.95
C ASP A 317 -11.00 9.31 -27.51
N ALA A 318 -12.10 8.62 -27.16
CA ALA A 318 -12.27 8.08 -25.81
C ALA A 318 -11.26 6.95 -25.52
N LEU A 319 -11.03 6.08 -26.49
CA LEU A 319 -10.05 5.00 -26.39
C LEU A 319 -8.62 5.57 -26.42
N ARG A 320 -8.34 6.57 -27.26
CA ARG A 320 -7.06 7.26 -27.32
C ARG A 320 -6.72 7.87 -25.97
N GLN A 321 -7.62 8.66 -25.36
CA GLN A 321 -7.39 9.27 -24.06
C GLN A 321 -7.05 8.22 -23.01
N LEU A 322 -7.78 7.11 -22.97
CA LEU A 322 -7.51 6.01 -22.05
C LEU A 322 -6.09 5.42 -22.26
N LEU A 323 -5.76 5.06 -23.52
CA LEU A 323 -4.50 4.38 -23.83
C LEU A 323 -3.25 5.28 -23.70
N THR A 324 -3.40 6.60 -23.76
CA THR A 324 -2.28 7.55 -23.59
C THR A 324 -2.17 8.08 -22.15
N LYS A 325 -3.28 8.25 -21.44
CA LYS A 325 -3.32 8.75 -20.06
C LYS A 325 -2.91 7.69 -19.03
N ALA A 326 -3.40 6.48 -19.15
CA ALA A 326 -3.17 5.44 -18.16
C ALA A 326 -1.69 5.06 -17.95
N PRO A 327 -0.82 4.94 -18.96
CA PRO A 327 0.60 4.70 -18.75
C PRO A 327 1.28 5.82 -17.95
N VAL A 328 0.89 7.09 -18.17
CA VAL A 328 1.42 8.25 -17.42
C VAL A 328 0.98 8.18 -15.96
N GLU A 329 -0.27 7.84 -15.70
CA GLU A 329 -0.79 7.67 -14.34
C GLU A 329 -0.13 6.49 -13.61
N GLN A 330 0.06 5.35 -14.27
CA GLN A 330 0.75 4.19 -13.70
C GLN A 330 2.21 4.49 -13.38
N ALA A 331 2.93 5.20 -14.26
CA ALA A 331 4.29 5.64 -14.00
C ALA A 331 4.35 6.60 -12.81
N ALA A 332 3.36 7.50 -12.67
CA ALA A 332 3.26 8.39 -11.53
C ALA A 332 2.97 7.63 -10.21
N VAL A 333 2.06 6.64 -10.24
CA VAL A 333 1.79 5.75 -9.09
C VAL A 333 3.07 5.03 -8.67
N ALA A 334 3.80 4.43 -9.62
CA ALA A 334 5.03 3.71 -9.31
C ALA A 334 6.08 4.62 -8.67
N ALA A 335 6.31 5.81 -9.24
CA ALA A 335 7.29 6.76 -8.72
C ALA A 335 6.93 7.30 -7.32
N LEU A 336 5.66 7.63 -7.09
CA LEU A 336 5.18 8.08 -5.78
C LEU A 336 5.22 6.96 -4.73
N ARG A 337 4.93 5.73 -5.12
CA ARG A 337 5.04 4.55 -4.24
C ARG A 337 6.49 4.25 -3.87
N GLU A 338 7.41 4.33 -4.83
CA GLU A 338 8.85 4.19 -4.58
C GLU A 338 9.34 5.26 -3.59
N LEU A 339 8.92 6.52 -3.77
CA LEU A 339 9.22 7.59 -2.82
C LEU A 339 8.65 7.27 -1.43
N ALA A 340 7.43 6.76 -1.33
CA ALA A 340 6.82 6.37 -0.06
C ALA A 340 7.52 5.17 0.60
N ASN A 341 8.03 4.22 -0.17
CA ASN A 341 8.84 3.10 0.34
C ASN A 341 10.18 3.59 0.92
N GLY A 342 10.70 4.70 0.43
CA GLY A 342 11.91 5.34 0.92
C GLY A 342 13.17 4.49 0.70
N PRO A 343 14.03 4.30 1.75
CA PRO A 343 15.28 3.57 1.62
C PRO A 343 15.12 2.05 1.63
N VAL A 344 13.89 1.52 1.62
CA VAL A 344 13.60 0.09 1.66
C VAL A 344 13.21 -0.39 0.27
N GLU A 345 13.88 -1.41 -0.22
CA GLU A 345 13.61 -1.98 -1.54
C GLU A 345 12.20 -2.62 -1.61
N ALA A 346 11.57 -2.51 -2.78
CA ALA A 346 10.21 -3.02 -2.98
C ALA A 346 10.07 -4.52 -2.69
N GLN A 347 11.10 -5.33 -3.00
CA GLN A 347 11.08 -6.76 -2.71
C GLN A 347 11.12 -7.06 -1.20
N VAL A 348 11.80 -6.24 -0.39
CA VAL A 348 11.82 -6.38 1.07
C VAL A 348 10.43 -6.05 1.64
N HIS A 349 9.78 -5.00 1.13
CA HIS A 349 8.39 -4.72 1.47
C HIS A 349 7.43 -5.85 1.08
N ALA A 350 7.59 -6.44 -0.12
CA ALA A 350 6.78 -7.56 -0.58
C ALA A 350 6.95 -8.80 0.32
N GLN A 351 8.20 -9.10 0.73
CA GLN A 351 8.47 -10.18 1.67
C GLN A 351 7.78 -9.94 3.02
N MET A 352 7.87 -8.73 3.57
CA MET A 352 7.20 -8.39 4.83
C MET A 352 5.68 -8.40 4.70
N ALA A 353 5.13 -7.88 3.61
CA ALA A 353 3.69 -7.95 3.34
C ALA A 353 3.17 -9.40 3.38
N LYS A 354 3.93 -10.33 2.78
CA LYS A 354 3.60 -11.77 2.81
C LYS A 354 3.62 -12.32 4.24
N ILE A 355 4.62 -11.99 5.06
CA ILE A 355 4.68 -12.42 6.47
C ILE A 355 3.49 -11.85 7.24
N PHE A 356 3.23 -10.53 7.14
CA PHE A 356 2.15 -9.88 7.86
C PHE A 356 0.73 -10.20 7.35
N SER A 357 0.61 -10.89 6.21
CA SER A 357 -0.68 -11.42 5.75
C SER A 357 -1.12 -12.69 6.50
N ALA A 358 -0.22 -13.32 7.25
CA ALA A 358 -0.52 -14.52 8.03
C ALA A 358 -1.59 -14.25 9.11
N PRO A 359 -2.65 -15.07 9.21
CA PRO A 359 -3.73 -14.88 10.18
C PRO A 359 -3.26 -14.79 11.64
N GLU A 360 -2.16 -15.47 11.97
CA GLU A 360 -1.55 -15.52 13.30
C GLU A 360 -1.01 -14.16 13.75
N LEU A 361 -0.73 -13.25 12.81
CA LEU A 361 -0.27 -11.88 13.12
C LEU A 361 -1.41 -10.88 13.23
N HIS A 362 -2.67 -11.30 13.00
CA HIS A 362 -3.81 -10.39 13.06
C HIS A 362 -4.22 -10.08 14.50
N PRO A 363 -4.56 -8.81 14.80
CA PRO A 363 -5.19 -8.49 16.08
C PRO A 363 -6.54 -9.19 16.16
N SER A 364 -6.85 -9.77 17.32
CA SER A 364 -8.14 -10.38 17.57
C SER A 364 -9.16 -9.34 18.03
N ALA A 365 -10.39 -9.45 17.52
CA ALA A 365 -11.51 -8.67 18.02
C ALA A 365 -12.05 -9.25 19.34
N ASN A 366 -12.65 -8.42 20.18
CA ASN A 366 -13.39 -8.84 21.39
C ASN A 366 -12.54 -9.51 22.48
N GLN A 367 -11.28 -9.12 22.64
CA GLN A 367 -10.45 -9.59 23.76
C GLN A 367 -10.61 -8.70 24.99
N THR A 368 -10.42 -9.32 26.18
CA THR A 368 -10.16 -8.54 27.40
C THR A 368 -8.82 -7.83 27.27
N PHE A 369 -8.65 -6.75 28.03
CA PHE A 369 -7.39 -6.00 28.03
C PHE A 369 -6.17 -6.90 28.33
N HIS A 370 -6.30 -7.79 29.30
CA HIS A 370 -5.23 -8.73 29.68
C HIS A 370 -4.94 -9.77 28.59
N ASP A 371 -5.97 -10.33 27.95
CA ASP A 371 -5.81 -11.29 26.86
C ASP A 371 -5.16 -10.63 25.64
N GLY A 372 -5.48 -9.36 25.38
CA GLY A 372 -4.87 -8.56 24.34
C GLY A 372 -3.34 -8.45 24.48
N HIS A 373 -2.83 -8.24 25.72
CA HIS A 373 -1.40 -8.23 25.98
C HIS A 373 -0.73 -9.57 25.67
N ARG A 374 -1.31 -10.69 26.12
CA ARG A 374 -0.80 -12.05 25.84
C ARG A 374 -0.80 -12.32 24.34
N HIS A 375 -1.87 -11.99 23.67
CA HIS A 375 -1.98 -12.17 22.23
C HIS A 375 -0.94 -11.34 21.47
N THR A 376 -0.67 -10.11 21.91
CA THR A 376 0.40 -9.29 21.31
C THR A 376 1.77 -9.98 21.43
N TYR A 377 2.10 -10.56 22.59
CA TYR A 377 3.34 -11.31 22.76
C TYR A 377 3.39 -12.59 21.93
N GLN A 378 2.27 -13.32 21.81
CA GLN A 378 2.19 -14.49 20.92
C GLN A 378 2.45 -14.11 19.45
N ARG A 379 1.87 -13.01 18.98
CA ARG A 379 2.12 -12.46 17.64
C ARG A 379 3.56 -12.02 17.45
N LEU A 380 4.14 -11.36 18.46
CA LEU A 380 5.53 -10.95 18.43
C LEU A 380 6.47 -12.17 18.33
N GLN A 381 6.25 -13.21 19.15
CA GLN A 381 7.02 -14.45 19.09
C GLN A 381 6.82 -15.17 17.75
N HIS A 382 5.60 -15.18 17.22
CA HIS A 382 5.33 -15.75 15.89
C HIS A 382 6.11 -14.98 14.80
N LEU A 383 6.06 -13.66 14.82
CA LEU A 383 6.80 -12.80 13.89
C LEU A 383 8.30 -13.08 13.96
N MET A 384 8.89 -13.12 15.17
CA MET A 384 10.32 -13.36 15.34
C MET A 384 10.77 -14.67 14.72
N ARG A 385 9.94 -15.73 14.78
CA ARG A 385 10.23 -17.04 14.16
C ARG A 385 10.12 -17.06 12.64
N GLN A 386 9.35 -16.11 12.06
CA GLN A 386 9.19 -15.98 10.60
C GLN A 386 10.28 -15.10 9.95
N LEU A 387 10.97 -14.31 10.77
CA LEU A 387 12.06 -13.49 10.28
C LEU A 387 13.28 -14.38 9.97
N PRO A 388 14.07 -14.09 8.90
CA PRO A 388 15.29 -14.84 8.61
C PRO A 388 16.25 -14.86 9.79
N GLU A 389 17.00 -15.96 9.96
CA GLU A 389 18.02 -16.07 11.01
C GLU A 389 19.07 -14.95 10.90
N GLY A 390 19.50 -14.43 12.04
CA GLY A 390 20.50 -13.37 12.11
C GLY A 390 19.99 -11.99 11.75
N ILE A 391 18.66 -11.81 11.67
CA ILE A 391 18.08 -10.48 11.60
C ILE A 391 18.26 -9.76 12.93
N HIS A 392 19.26 -8.96 12.94
CA HIS A 392 19.35 -7.82 13.86
C HIS A 392 19.42 -6.55 13.01
N GLY A 393 18.86 -5.44 13.52
CA GLY A 393 18.74 -4.18 12.79
C GLY A 393 20.04 -3.68 12.15
N PHE A 394 21.19 -4.06 12.68
CA PHE A 394 22.50 -3.67 12.15
C PHE A 394 22.99 -4.54 10.99
N ALA A 395 22.57 -5.81 10.91
CA ALA A 395 22.95 -6.66 9.78
C ALA A 395 22.03 -6.46 8.57
N GLN A 396 20.74 -6.16 8.81
CA GLN A 396 19.74 -5.95 7.76
C GLN A 396 18.86 -4.73 8.10
N PRO A 397 19.43 -3.52 8.04
CA PRO A 397 18.72 -2.30 8.48
C PRO A 397 17.47 -1.99 7.67
N GLN A 398 17.44 -2.30 6.37
CA GLN A 398 16.25 -2.14 5.55
C GLN A 398 15.09 -3.03 6.03
N LEU A 399 15.40 -4.23 6.49
CA LEU A 399 14.39 -5.17 6.97
C LEU A 399 13.76 -4.69 8.29
N LEU A 400 14.55 -4.09 9.19
CA LEU A 400 14.01 -3.47 10.40
C LEU A 400 13.04 -2.34 10.06
N MET A 401 13.33 -1.51 9.06
CA MET A 401 12.43 -0.46 8.60
C MET A 401 11.16 -1.03 7.94
N ALA A 402 11.28 -2.13 7.18
CA ALA A 402 10.13 -2.82 6.63
C ALA A 402 9.26 -3.45 7.73
N VAL A 403 9.86 -4.07 8.75
CA VAL A 403 9.11 -4.54 9.94
C VAL A 403 8.38 -3.39 10.62
N ALA A 404 9.05 -2.25 10.82
CA ALA A 404 8.42 -1.06 11.41
C ALA A 404 7.22 -0.57 10.58
N THR A 405 7.34 -0.54 9.24
CA THR A 405 6.25 -0.18 8.34
C THR A 405 5.05 -1.11 8.50
N HIS A 406 5.26 -2.41 8.33
CA HIS A 406 4.18 -3.38 8.31
C HIS A 406 3.57 -3.65 9.69
N ALA A 407 4.37 -3.63 10.76
CA ALA A 407 3.87 -3.76 12.13
C ALA A 407 2.99 -2.56 12.51
N ALA A 408 3.37 -1.33 12.17
CA ALA A 408 2.59 -0.13 12.47
C ALA A 408 1.20 -0.14 11.78
N ILE A 409 1.16 -0.59 10.52
CA ILE A 409 -0.10 -0.74 9.78
C ILE A 409 -0.95 -1.87 10.38
N ASN A 410 -0.33 -2.99 10.72
CA ASN A 410 -1.01 -4.18 11.20
C ASN A 410 -1.66 -3.94 12.58
N ASP A 411 -0.86 -3.51 13.55
CA ASP A 411 -1.32 -3.23 14.91
C ASP A 411 -0.30 -2.44 15.74
N PRO A 412 -0.70 -1.29 16.32
CA PRO A 412 0.17 -0.48 17.18
C PRO A 412 0.78 -1.22 18.37
N SER A 413 0.09 -2.21 18.94
CA SER A 413 0.61 -3.01 20.06
C SER A 413 1.75 -3.92 19.61
N LEU A 414 1.60 -4.57 18.46
CA LEU A 414 2.66 -5.38 17.85
C LEU A 414 3.84 -4.50 17.45
N PHE A 415 3.58 -3.32 16.86
CA PHE A 415 4.61 -2.35 16.55
C PHE A 415 5.44 -1.96 17.78
N MET A 416 4.78 -1.64 18.89
CA MET A 416 5.48 -1.32 20.16
C MET A 416 6.29 -2.53 20.67
N GLY A 417 5.75 -3.74 20.57
CA GLY A 417 6.49 -4.97 20.86
C GLY A 417 7.77 -5.11 20.01
N CYS A 418 7.67 -4.83 18.70
CA CYS A 418 8.84 -4.84 17.80
C CYS A 418 9.86 -3.75 18.18
N VAL A 419 9.40 -2.55 18.51
CA VAL A 419 10.28 -1.44 18.95
C VAL A 419 11.06 -1.83 20.19
N ILE A 420 10.40 -2.44 21.21
CA ILE A 420 11.05 -2.86 22.44
C ILE A 420 11.99 -4.05 22.17
N GLN A 421 11.51 -5.09 21.49
CA GLN A 421 12.27 -6.32 21.25
C GLN A 421 13.47 -6.05 20.36
N GLN A 422 13.26 -5.51 19.17
CA GLN A 422 14.28 -5.36 18.13
C GLN A 422 15.07 -4.05 18.29
N GLY A 423 14.37 -2.91 18.46
CA GLY A 423 15.00 -1.60 18.50
C GLY A 423 15.79 -1.36 19.79
N LEU A 424 15.19 -1.68 20.93
CA LEU A 424 15.77 -1.40 22.25
C LEU A 424 16.59 -2.58 22.77
N CYS A 425 15.98 -3.76 23.02
CA CYS A 425 16.67 -4.86 23.69
C CYS A 425 17.76 -5.48 22.81
N ILE A 426 17.41 -5.98 21.63
CA ILE A 426 18.40 -6.53 20.69
C ILE A 426 19.40 -5.47 20.29
N GLY A 427 18.96 -4.24 20.02
CA GLY A 427 19.85 -3.13 19.66
C GLY A 427 20.87 -2.78 20.73
N THR A 428 20.50 -2.81 22.01
CA THR A 428 21.43 -2.59 23.12
C THR A 428 22.43 -3.75 23.24
N LEU A 429 21.95 -5.00 23.18
CA LEU A 429 22.84 -6.16 23.28
C LEU A 429 23.85 -6.17 22.14
N LEU A 430 23.45 -5.91 20.90
CA LEU A 430 24.34 -5.77 19.74
C LEU A 430 25.42 -4.69 19.92
N ALA A 431 25.02 -3.54 20.50
CA ALA A 431 25.95 -2.43 20.69
C ALA A 431 27.05 -2.75 21.72
N PHE A 432 26.80 -3.70 22.62
CA PHE A 432 27.67 -4.00 23.76
C PHE A 432 28.13 -5.47 23.82
N GLU A 433 27.89 -6.29 22.78
CA GLU A 433 28.21 -7.73 22.81
C GLU A 433 29.67 -8.08 22.52
N GLN A 434 30.50 -7.13 22.10
CA GLN A 434 31.89 -7.39 21.79
C GLN A 434 32.58 -8.00 23.00
N ASP A 435 33.09 -9.23 22.87
CA ASP A 435 33.70 -10.04 23.95
C ASP A 435 32.77 -10.30 25.16
N HIS A 436 31.44 -10.38 24.90
CA HIS A 436 30.44 -10.51 25.95
C HIS A 436 29.49 -11.71 25.73
N PRO A 437 29.87 -12.96 26.11
CA PRO A 437 29.11 -14.17 25.83
C PRO A 437 27.67 -14.15 26.33
N THR A 438 27.41 -13.56 27.50
CA THR A 438 26.06 -13.44 28.08
C THR A 438 25.17 -12.57 27.21
N ALA A 439 25.67 -11.44 26.68
CA ALA A 439 24.90 -10.57 25.78
C ALA A 439 24.55 -11.32 24.49
N ILE A 440 25.49 -12.04 23.88
CA ILE A 440 25.26 -12.86 22.68
C ILE A 440 24.22 -13.94 22.94
N GLN A 441 24.26 -14.63 24.08
CA GLN A 441 23.31 -15.67 24.44
C GLN A 441 21.88 -15.13 24.53
N TRP A 442 21.66 -14.00 25.25
CA TRP A 442 20.35 -13.40 25.40
C TRP A 442 19.84 -12.79 24.09
N ARG A 443 20.70 -12.18 23.30
CA ARG A 443 20.35 -11.67 21.98
C ARG A 443 19.76 -12.78 21.11
N ARG A 444 20.44 -13.95 21.00
CA ARG A 444 19.94 -15.08 20.20
C ARG A 444 18.56 -15.56 20.65
N LYS A 445 18.30 -15.62 21.96
CA LYS A 445 16.98 -15.98 22.49
C LYS A 445 15.90 -14.95 22.17
N LEU A 446 16.25 -13.68 22.15
CA LEU A 446 15.34 -12.60 21.72
C LEU A 446 15.05 -12.67 20.22
N GLU A 447 16.06 -12.95 19.39
CA GLU A 447 15.93 -13.06 17.93
C GLU A 447 15.03 -14.23 17.50
N THR A 448 15.09 -15.34 18.22
CA THR A 448 14.24 -16.52 17.95
C THR A 448 12.84 -16.41 18.56
N GLY A 449 12.56 -15.40 19.38
CA GLY A 449 11.33 -15.28 20.13
C GLY A 449 11.18 -16.30 21.27
N GLU A 450 12.29 -16.96 21.67
CA GLU A 450 12.31 -17.86 22.84
C GLU A 450 12.02 -17.07 24.13
N THR A 451 12.53 -15.84 24.21
CA THR A 451 12.28 -14.94 25.33
C THR A 451 11.81 -13.57 24.84
N LEU A 452 11.14 -12.82 25.72
CA LEU A 452 10.62 -11.49 25.46
C LEU A 452 11.50 -10.42 26.11
N GLY A 453 11.75 -9.34 25.38
CA GLY A 453 12.59 -8.23 25.85
C GLY A 453 11.82 -7.24 26.72
N VAL A 454 12.48 -6.78 27.78
CA VAL A 454 12.03 -5.69 28.64
C VAL A 454 13.11 -4.62 28.67
N TYR A 455 12.74 -3.37 28.38
CA TYR A 455 13.66 -2.24 28.43
C TYR A 455 13.36 -1.36 29.65
N ALA A 456 14.10 -1.55 30.73
CA ALA A 456 13.84 -0.94 32.03
C ALA A 456 14.76 0.26 32.29
N LEU A 457 14.52 1.34 31.54
CA LEU A 457 15.20 2.63 31.70
C LEU A 457 14.45 3.56 32.65
N THR A 458 13.18 3.83 32.34
CA THR A 458 12.36 4.86 33.02
C THR A 458 12.10 4.52 34.50
N GLU A 459 12.32 5.47 35.38
CA GLU A 459 11.99 5.42 36.82
C GLU A 459 10.82 6.36 37.12
N ILE A 460 9.82 5.85 37.85
CA ILE A 460 8.55 6.58 38.04
C ILE A 460 8.72 7.95 38.72
N GLY A 461 9.68 8.07 39.64
CA GLY A 461 9.99 9.33 40.33
C GLY A 461 10.86 10.30 39.52
N ARG A 462 11.40 9.86 38.38
CA ARG A 462 12.18 10.71 37.49
C ARG A 462 11.55 10.95 36.13
N SER A 463 10.59 10.10 35.75
CA SER A 463 9.75 10.23 34.59
C SER A 463 10.49 10.68 33.30
N ASN A 464 10.39 11.94 32.91
CA ASN A 464 11.01 12.50 31.70
C ASN A 464 12.50 12.89 31.85
N SER A 465 13.10 12.74 33.05
CA SER A 465 14.50 13.06 33.28
C SER A 465 15.37 11.80 33.21
N HIS A 466 16.12 11.68 32.12
CA HIS A 466 17.02 10.55 31.86
C HIS A 466 18.51 10.93 32.07
N MET A 467 18.79 11.87 32.97
CA MET A 467 20.15 12.34 33.28
C MET A 467 20.89 11.41 34.23
N GLY A 468 20.23 10.42 34.80
CA GLY A 468 20.83 9.46 35.72
C GLY A 468 19.83 8.36 36.07
N ALA A 469 20.26 7.39 36.88
CA ALA A 469 19.43 6.34 37.43
C ALA A 469 19.51 6.34 38.94
N CYS A 470 18.41 6.01 39.63
CA CYS A 470 18.34 5.80 41.06
C CYS A 470 18.44 4.33 41.47
N VAL A 471 18.09 3.39 40.58
CA VAL A 471 18.42 1.98 40.81
C VAL A 471 19.92 1.85 40.85
N GLU A 472 20.43 1.15 41.88
CA GLU A 472 21.83 1.00 42.17
C GLU A 472 22.32 -0.38 41.79
N ALA A 473 23.49 -0.48 41.20
CA ALA A 473 24.26 -1.69 40.98
C ALA A 473 25.57 -1.58 41.78
N ILE A 474 25.57 -2.09 43.01
CA ILE A 474 26.66 -2.03 43.93
C ILE A 474 27.63 -3.16 43.70
N PHE A 475 28.89 -2.87 43.42
CA PHE A 475 29.91 -3.89 43.21
C PHE A 475 30.40 -4.45 44.55
N GLU A 476 30.36 -5.76 44.72
CA GLU A 476 30.92 -6.49 45.84
C GLU A 476 32.29 -7.07 45.45
N ALA A 477 33.31 -6.55 46.06
CA ALA A 477 34.71 -6.93 45.78
C ALA A 477 35.02 -8.41 46.01
N ASP A 478 34.56 -8.95 47.15
CA ASP A 478 34.87 -10.32 47.59
C ASP A 478 34.36 -11.38 46.63
N THR A 479 33.20 -11.14 46.05
CA THR A 479 32.54 -12.10 45.14
C THR A 479 32.68 -11.73 43.66
N ARG A 480 33.16 -10.53 43.40
CA ARG A 480 33.18 -9.89 42.05
C ARG A 480 31.84 -9.93 41.38
N THR A 481 30.79 -9.63 42.10
CA THR A 481 29.42 -9.58 41.66
C THR A 481 28.80 -8.19 41.86
N PHE A 482 27.67 -7.94 41.23
CA PHE A 482 26.89 -6.73 41.49
C PHE A 482 25.64 -7.11 42.29
N VAL A 483 25.23 -6.25 43.20
CA VAL A 483 23.94 -6.27 43.87
C VAL A 483 23.06 -5.17 43.30
N LEU A 484 22.02 -5.56 42.60
CA LEU A 484 21.04 -4.65 42.03
C LEU A 484 19.98 -4.35 43.08
N ASN A 485 19.74 -3.07 43.36
CA ASN A 485 18.82 -2.67 44.40
C ASN A 485 17.99 -1.42 44.00
N THR A 486 16.70 -1.41 44.37
CA THR A 486 15.79 -0.28 44.22
C THR A 486 15.69 0.43 45.60
N PRO A 487 16.40 1.54 45.82
CA PRO A 487 16.54 2.11 47.16
C PRO A 487 15.26 2.72 47.72
N ASN A 488 14.34 3.14 46.88
CA ASN A 488 13.08 3.73 47.28
C ASN A 488 12.03 3.65 46.15
N LYS A 489 10.78 4.05 46.46
CA LYS A 489 9.67 3.98 45.51
C LYS A 489 9.84 4.88 44.27
N ALA A 490 10.60 5.96 44.37
CA ALA A 490 10.87 6.83 43.22
C ALA A 490 11.77 6.16 42.18
N ALA A 491 12.56 5.16 42.59
CA ALA A 491 13.42 4.36 41.72
C ALA A 491 12.74 3.16 41.09
N LEU A 492 11.43 2.93 41.30
CA LEU A 492 10.69 1.86 40.65
C LEU A 492 10.76 2.02 39.14
N LYS A 493 11.18 0.97 38.47
CA LYS A 493 11.21 0.92 36.98
C LYS A 493 9.81 0.80 36.39
N PHE A 494 9.50 1.55 35.35
CA PHE A 494 8.26 1.48 34.59
C PHE A 494 8.54 0.91 33.20
N ALA A 495 8.09 -0.33 32.96
CA ALA A 495 8.37 -1.07 31.74
C ALA A 495 7.29 -2.14 31.47
N ASN A 496 7.42 -2.90 30.37
CA ASN A 496 6.51 -3.96 29.94
C ASN A 496 6.67 -5.26 30.78
N VAL A 497 6.38 -5.15 32.08
CA VAL A 497 6.58 -6.20 33.10
C VAL A 497 5.28 -6.75 33.70
N GLY A 498 4.12 -6.23 33.35
CA GLY A 498 2.87 -6.53 34.03
C GLY A 498 2.37 -7.96 33.87
N ILE A 499 2.66 -8.65 32.77
CA ILE A 499 2.48 -10.09 32.64
C ILE A 499 3.78 -10.76 33.10
N ASN A 500 3.77 -11.25 34.31
CA ASN A 500 4.96 -11.71 35.02
C ASN A 500 5.20 -13.23 34.99
N ASN A 501 4.37 -13.98 34.26
CA ASN A 501 4.49 -15.42 34.07
C ASN A 501 4.80 -15.81 32.61
N LEU A 502 5.64 -15.01 31.97
CA LEU A 502 6.25 -15.25 30.66
C LEU A 502 7.78 -15.18 30.81
N ASP A 503 8.47 -15.85 29.93
CA ASP A 503 9.94 -15.77 29.88
C ASP A 503 10.36 -14.38 29.39
N LYS A 504 10.85 -13.55 30.33
CA LYS A 504 11.28 -12.18 30.05
C LYS A 504 12.71 -11.94 30.48
N VAL A 505 13.49 -11.29 29.62
CA VAL A 505 14.82 -10.79 29.91
C VAL A 505 14.84 -9.27 29.88
N GLY A 506 15.43 -8.65 30.91
CA GLY A 506 15.52 -7.20 31.03
C GLY A 506 16.87 -6.66 30.61
N VAL A 507 16.84 -5.55 29.87
CA VAL A 507 17.94 -4.59 29.78
C VAL A 507 17.62 -3.50 30.81
N VAL A 508 18.29 -3.57 31.97
CA VAL A 508 17.99 -2.72 33.15
C VAL A 508 19.12 -1.71 33.33
N PHE A 509 18.74 -0.44 33.38
CA PHE A 509 19.70 0.66 33.60
C PHE A 509 19.84 0.96 35.09
N ALA A 510 21.08 0.99 35.57
CA ALA A 510 21.40 1.25 36.96
C ALA A 510 22.66 2.13 37.11
N GLN A 511 22.74 2.85 38.19
CA GLN A 511 23.94 3.58 38.62
C GLN A 511 24.94 2.55 39.17
N VAL A 512 26.07 2.40 38.51
CA VAL A 512 27.15 1.58 39.02
C VAL A 512 27.83 2.28 40.22
N ILE A 513 28.01 1.56 41.33
CA ILE A 513 28.66 2.06 42.54
C ILE A 513 29.81 1.12 42.88
N VAL A 514 31.02 1.66 42.95
CA VAL A 514 32.25 0.96 43.30
C VAL A 514 32.87 1.69 44.50
N GLU A 515 33.15 0.96 45.58
CA GLU A 515 33.68 1.54 46.84
C GLU A 515 32.87 2.77 47.34
N GLY A 516 31.54 2.71 47.18
CA GLY A 516 30.63 3.79 47.55
C GLY A 516 30.62 5.02 46.63
N GLN A 517 31.38 4.98 45.52
CA GLN A 517 31.44 6.09 44.56
C GLN A 517 30.57 5.79 43.33
N PRO A 518 29.75 6.76 42.86
CA PRO A 518 28.97 6.61 41.65
C PRO A 518 29.88 6.69 40.40
N CYS A 519 29.83 5.65 39.57
CA CYS A 519 30.69 5.48 38.39
C CYS A 519 29.98 5.68 37.04
N GLY A 520 28.71 6.11 37.07
CA GLY A 520 27.90 6.34 35.87
C GLY A 520 26.79 5.30 35.64
N VAL A 521 25.91 5.58 34.68
CA VAL A 521 24.76 4.72 34.35
C VAL A 521 25.14 3.69 33.29
N PHE A 522 24.93 2.42 33.62
CA PHE A 522 25.18 1.29 32.71
C PHE A 522 23.94 0.42 32.55
N ALA A 523 23.88 -0.33 31.47
CA ALA A 523 22.90 -1.37 31.26
C ALA A 523 23.37 -2.72 31.82
N PHE A 524 22.44 -3.47 32.38
CA PHE A 524 22.61 -4.84 32.85
C PHE A 524 21.62 -5.75 32.14
N VAL A 525 22.04 -6.97 31.76
CA VAL A 525 21.15 -7.97 31.18
C VAL A 525 20.89 -9.09 32.17
N LEU A 526 19.61 -9.32 32.50
CA LEU A 526 19.22 -10.35 33.47
C LEU A 526 17.84 -10.93 33.19
N PRO A 527 17.60 -12.24 33.53
CA PRO A 527 16.26 -12.81 33.46
C PRO A 527 15.37 -12.18 34.54
N LEU A 528 14.17 -11.71 34.15
CA LEU A 528 13.25 -11.03 35.05
C LEU A 528 12.16 -11.98 35.56
N SER A 529 11.59 -12.82 34.69
CA SER A 529 10.52 -13.75 34.98
C SER A 529 10.58 -15.01 34.10
N ASP A 530 9.90 -16.06 34.53
CA ASP A 530 9.63 -17.28 33.78
C ASP A 530 8.16 -17.71 33.93
N ALA A 531 7.77 -18.89 33.45
CA ALA A 531 6.44 -19.42 33.57
C ALA A 531 5.91 -19.53 35.03
N ARG A 532 6.80 -19.54 36.03
CA ARG A 532 6.44 -19.60 37.47
C ARG A 532 6.25 -18.23 38.09
N GLY A 533 6.68 -17.15 37.43
CA GLY A 533 6.58 -15.75 37.89
C GLY A 533 7.93 -15.04 37.93
N PRO A 534 8.00 -13.91 38.67
CA PRO A 534 9.24 -13.15 38.83
C PRO A 534 10.37 -13.98 39.44
N ARG A 535 11.60 -13.69 39.06
CA ARG A 535 12.81 -14.31 39.63
C ARG A 535 13.05 -13.83 41.08
N PRO A 536 13.77 -14.61 41.88
CA PRO A 536 14.06 -14.25 43.27
C PRO A 536 14.64 -12.83 43.39
N GLY A 537 14.14 -12.05 44.35
CA GLY A 537 14.54 -10.64 44.59
C GLY A 537 13.90 -9.63 43.62
N ILE A 538 13.11 -10.07 42.64
CA ILE A 538 12.42 -9.20 41.69
C ILE A 538 10.93 -9.16 42.03
N SER A 539 10.35 -7.96 42.17
CA SER A 539 8.90 -7.79 42.27
C SER A 539 8.36 -7.04 41.06
N MET A 540 7.23 -7.50 40.56
CA MET A 540 6.55 -6.92 39.41
C MET A 540 5.08 -6.66 39.74
N SER A 541 4.57 -5.46 39.40
CA SER A 541 3.15 -5.15 39.55
C SER A 541 2.29 -5.84 38.47
N SER A 542 0.97 -5.86 38.66
CA SER A 542 0.00 -6.08 37.60
C SER A 542 0.13 -4.98 36.53
N PRO A 543 -0.39 -5.19 35.32
CA PRO A 543 -0.36 -4.17 34.27
C PRO A 543 -1.06 -2.89 34.69
N ALA A 544 -0.42 -1.74 34.43
CA ALA A 544 -1.12 -0.48 34.38
C ALA A 544 -1.94 -0.42 33.07
N GLU A 545 -3.22 -0.09 33.16
CA GLU A 545 -4.08 -0.06 31.99
C GLU A 545 -3.73 1.15 31.10
N ILE A 546 -3.16 0.91 29.92
CA ILE A 546 -2.89 1.92 28.90
C ILE A 546 -3.80 1.62 27.70
N ARG A 547 -4.91 2.35 27.61
CA ARG A 547 -5.93 2.08 26.58
C ARG A 547 -5.47 2.40 25.15
N ALA A 548 -4.56 3.34 25.00
CA ALA A 548 -4.09 3.77 23.69
C ALA A 548 -3.29 2.67 22.98
N VAL A 549 -2.44 1.94 23.70
CA VAL A 549 -1.67 0.81 23.17
C VAL A 549 -1.69 -0.31 24.21
N PRO A 550 -2.38 -1.40 23.99
CA PRO A 550 -2.49 -2.49 24.94
C PRO A 550 -1.18 -3.30 25.00
N LEU A 551 -0.29 -2.88 25.88
CA LEU A 551 0.90 -3.60 26.28
C LEU A 551 1.02 -3.54 27.81
N ASP A 552 1.58 -4.56 28.41
CA ASP A 552 1.57 -4.84 29.84
C ASP A 552 2.55 -3.98 30.67
N TYR A 553 2.51 -2.67 30.47
CA TYR A 553 3.34 -1.77 31.28
C TYR A 553 2.97 -1.89 32.76
N GLY A 554 3.99 -1.92 33.61
CA GLY A 554 3.87 -2.04 35.04
C GLY A 554 5.12 -1.57 35.76
N LEU A 555 5.18 -1.75 37.07
CA LEU A 555 6.29 -1.37 37.91
C LEU A 555 7.13 -2.61 38.28
N ALA A 556 8.46 -2.43 38.32
CA ALA A 556 9.38 -3.43 38.80
C ALA A 556 10.33 -2.84 39.85
N SER A 557 10.70 -3.69 40.84
CA SER A 557 11.72 -3.38 41.85
C SER A 557 12.68 -4.54 42.02
N PHE A 558 13.87 -4.21 42.50
CA PHE A 558 14.95 -5.13 42.75
C PHE A 558 15.33 -5.04 44.25
N ASP A 559 15.38 -6.17 44.93
CA ASP A 559 15.75 -6.28 46.34
C ASP A 559 16.93 -7.26 46.46
N ASN A 560 18.12 -6.71 46.56
CA ASN A 560 19.37 -7.46 46.71
C ASN A 560 19.59 -8.54 45.63
N VAL A 561 19.26 -8.22 44.36
CA VAL A 561 19.43 -9.16 43.25
C VAL A 561 20.88 -9.29 42.86
N ARG A 562 21.46 -10.49 43.12
CA ARG A 562 22.85 -10.76 42.78
C ARG A 562 23.04 -11.05 41.30
N LEU A 563 23.93 -10.30 40.67
CA LEU A 563 24.26 -10.43 39.26
C LEU A 563 25.73 -10.79 39.09
N SER A 564 26.04 -11.72 38.20
CA SER A 564 27.42 -11.96 37.81
C SER A 564 28.05 -10.72 37.15
N TYR A 565 29.36 -10.65 37.19
CA TYR A 565 30.10 -9.59 36.50
C TYR A 565 29.77 -9.53 35.00
N ASP A 566 29.41 -10.65 34.39
CA ASP A 566 29.01 -10.79 32.99
C ASP A 566 27.57 -10.36 32.70
N ALA A 567 26.78 -10.00 33.67
CA ALA A 567 25.49 -9.31 33.46
C ALA A 567 25.65 -7.82 33.13
N TRP A 568 26.80 -7.25 33.49
CA TRP A 568 27.12 -5.84 33.26
C TRP A 568 27.59 -5.59 31.82
N LEU A 569 26.82 -4.87 31.03
CA LEU A 569 27.15 -4.48 29.66
C LEU A 569 28.18 -3.33 29.68
N ARG A 570 29.42 -3.66 29.96
CA ARG A 570 30.49 -2.74 30.40
C ARG A 570 31.09 -1.87 29.28
N ASP A 571 31.02 -2.30 28.00
CA ASP A 571 31.47 -1.50 26.85
C ASP A 571 32.91 -0.91 27.06
N GLY A 572 33.86 -1.75 27.36
CA GLY A 572 35.24 -1.37 27.60
C GLY A 572 35.55 -0.86 29.03
N ALA A 573 34.55 -0.54 29.84
CA ALA A 573 34.76 -0.26 31.26
C ALA A 573 35.17 -1.55 32.01
N SER A 574 35.90 -1.40 33.08
CA SER A 574 36.40 -2.52 33.91
C SER A 574 36.60 -2.14 35.35
N ILE A 575 36.63 -3.15 36.21
CA ILE A 575 37.03 -3.01 37.60
C ILE A 575 38.25 -3.93 37.79
N ASP A 576 39.39 -3.35 38.13
CA ASP A 576 40.66 -4.08 38.24
C ASP A 576 40.72 -5.01 39.47
N ALA A 577 41.84 -5.72 39.65
CA ALA A 577 42.04 -6.61 40.79
C ALA A 577 42.13 -5.87 42.13
N SER A 578 42.40 -4.57 42.11
CA SER A 578 42.46 -3.70 43.28
C SER A 578 41.12 -2.97 43.50
N ASN A 579 40.08 -3.35 42.78
CA ASN A 579 38.70 -2.82 42.80
C ASN A 579 38.57 -1.37 42.28
N HIS A 580 39.56 -0.83 41.57
CA HIS A 580 39.42 0.47 40.93
C HIS A 580 38.63 0.37 39.66
N PHE A 581 37.68 1.32 39.50
CA PHE A 581 36.87 1.45 38.32
C PHE A 581 37.61 2.23 37.22
N HIS A 582 37.54 1.71 35.99
CA HIS A 582 38.12 2.33 34.79
C HIS A 582 37.08 2.42 33.71
N ASP A 583 36.88 3.61 33.14
CA ASP A 583 36.03 3.84 31.97
C ASP A 583 36.80 4.58 30.88
N PRO A 584 36.99 4.00 29.69
CA PRO A 584 37.71 4.63 28.58
C PRO A 584 37.06 5.93 28.06
N LEU A 585 35.77 6.15 28.34
CA LEU A 585 35.07 7.37 27.94
C LEU A 585 35.43 8.59 28.79
N GLY A 586 35.99 8.36 30.02
CA GLY A 586 36.54 9.38 30.87
C GLY A 586 35.53 10.40 31.44
N SER A 587 34.22 10.22 31.23
CA SER A 587 33.14 11.11 31.68
C SER A 587 31.85 10.36 31.89
N THR A 588 31.16 10.65 33.01
CA THR A 588 29.83 10.08 33.29
C THR A 588 28.77 10.52 32.27
N ASP A 589 28.87 11.72 31.72
CA ASP A 589 27.97 12.21 30.66
C ASP A 589 28.19 11.46 29.35
N ARG A 590 29.42 11.26 28.92
CA ARG A 590 29.74 10.44 27.74
C ARG A 590 29.30 8.98 27.95
N ARG A 591 29.47 8.46 29.14
CA ARG A 591 28.97 7.13 29.49
C ARG A 591 27.44 7.06 29.40
N LEU A 592 26.72 8.09 29.90
CA LEU A 592 25.28 8.18 29.79
C LEU A 592 24.81 8.16 28.31
N ILE A 593 25.39 9.02 27.47
CA ILE A 593 25.09 9.09 26.04
C ILE A 593 25.32 7.73 25.40
N ARG A 594 26.42 7.08 25.70
CA ARG A 594 26.81 5.78 25.16
C ARG A 594 25.87 4.67 25.65
N SER A 595 25.51 4.66 26.91
CA SER A 595 24.58 3.68 27.49
C SER A 595 23.16 3.83 26.90
N LEU A 596 22.76 5.03 26.54
CA LEU A 596 21.48 5.35 25.91
C LEU A 596 21.54 5.30 24.37
N PHE A 597 22.39 4.48 23.82
CA PHE A 597 22.55 4.37 22.36
C PHE A 597 21.31 3.87 21.61
N ALA A 598 20.59 2.86 22.16
CA ALA A 598 19.50 2.18 21.48
C ALA A 598 18.29 3.05 21.10
N PRO A 599 17.91 4.13 21.82
CA PRO A 599 16.84 5.03 21.39
C PRO A 599 16.92 5.56 19.97
N LYS A 600 18.10 5.67 19.37
CA LYS A 600 18.19 6.08 17.95
C LYS A 600 17.53 5.08 16.99
N ASN A 601 17.55 3.78 17.30
CA ASN A 601 16.85 2.76 16.52
C ASN A 601 15.33 2.97 16.63
N VAL A 602 14.87 3.30 17.86
CA VAL A 602 13.46 3.62 18.12
C VAL A 602 13.03 4.82 17.28
N TRP A 603 13.81 5.91 17.26
CA TRP A 603 13.43 7.11 16.51
C TRP A 603 13.32 6.85 15.00
N ALA A 604 14.23 6.03 14.44
CA ALA A 604 14.13 5.59 13.04
C ALA A 604 12.85 4.76 12.79
N MET A 605 12.61 3.73 13.63
CA MET A 605 11.42 2.88 13.52
C MET A 605 10.12 3.68 13.71
N VAL A 606 10.06 4.54 14.72
CA VAL A 606 8.86 5.34 15.05
C VAL A 606 8.60 6.39 13.98
N GLY A 607 9.64 7.06 13.45
CA GLY A 607 9.49 7.98 12.31
C GLY A 607 8.86 7.32 11.10
N ILE A 608 9.36 6.15 10.70
CA ILE A 608 8.81 5.34 9.60
C ILE A 608 7.39 4.85 9.92
N GLY A 609 7.16 4.29 11.11
CA GLY A 609 5.85 3.77 11.52
C GLY A 609 4.77 4.86 11.52
N LEU A 610 5.02 5.99 12.18
CA LEU A 610 4.05 7.09 12.27
C LEU A 610 3.78 7.75 10.92
N SER A 611 4.82 7.99 10.10
CA SER A 611 4.62 8.57 8.76
C SER A 611 3.85 7.64 7.83
N THR A 612 4.04 6.32 7.95
CA THR A 612 3.26 5.32 7.21
C THR A 612 1.81 5.27 7.68
N VAL A 613 1.57 5.34 9.00
CA VAL A 613 0.23 5.43 9.58
C VAL A 613 -0.49 6.71 9.11
N MET A 614 0.20 7.83 8.99
CA MET A 614 -0.37 9.06 8.43
C MET A 614 -0.83 8.89 6.97
N LEU A 615 -0.02 8.28 6.10
CA LEU A 615 -0.41 7.94 4.73
C LEU A 615 -1.64 7.01 4.73
N THR A 616 -1.64 6.00 5.59
CA THR A 616 -2.73 5.04 5.72
C THR A 616 -4.04 5.71 6.15
N CYS A 617 -4.02 6.54 7.19
CA CYS A 617 -5.21 7.31 7.63
C CYS A 617 -5.74 8.21 6.52
N SER A 618 -4.84 8.95 5.84
CA SER A 618 -5.22 9.87 4.76
C SER A 618 -5.88 9.13 3.59
N THR A 619 -5.30 8.02 3.16
CA THR A 619 -5.83 7.24 2.02
C THR A 619 -7.13 6.52 2.37
N LEU A 620 -7.30 6.00 3.59
CA LEU A 620 -8.58 5.44 4.05
C LEU A 620 -9.69 6.49 4.07
N ALA A 621 -9.40 7.68 4.59
CA ALA A 621 -10.38 8.76 4.66
C ALA A 621 -10.71 9.34 3.27
N LEU A 622 -9.72 9.48 2.38
CA LEU A 622 -9.92 9.87 0.98
C LEU A 622 -10.73 8.82 0.22
N SER A 623 -10.43 7.54 0.40
CA SER A 623 -11.19 6.43 -0.20
C SER A 623 -12.65 6.47 0.23
N HIS A 624 -12.91 6.69 1.53
CA HIS A 624 -14.28 6.86 2.04
C HIS A 624 -14.98 8.07 1.41
N ALA A 625 -14.34 9.24 1.40
CA ALA A 625 -14.93 10.47 0.88
C ALA A 625 -15.14 10.44 -0.64
N ASN A 626 -14.27 9.77 -1.39
CA ASN A 626 -14.39 9.65 -2.85
C ASN A 626 -15.60 8.80 -3.29
N ARG A 627 -16.03 7.87 -2.45
CA ARG A 627 -17.13 6.93 -2.77
C ARG A 627 -18.47 7.33 -2.16
N ARG A 628 -18.48 8.27 -1.23
CA ARG A 628 -19.68 8.63 -0.47
C ARG A 628 -20.35 9.87 -1.01
N THR A 629 -21.70 9.82 -1.04
CA THR A 629 -22.55 10.96 -1.38
C THR A 629 -23.28 11.49 -0.16
N THR A 630 -23.63 12.78 -0.19
CA THR A 630 -24.42 13.42 0.88
C THR A 630 -25.93 13.24 0.66
N GLN A 631 -26.68 13.19 1.77
CA GLN A 631 -28.14 13.25 1.80
C GLN A 631 -28.66 14.61 2.35
N ALA A 632 -27.77 15.59 2.54
CA ALA A 632 -28.14 16.90 3.05
C ALA A 632 -28.98 17.74 2.05
N ARG A 633 -29.67 18.75 2.53
CA ARG A 633 -30.47 19.65 1.68
C ARG A 633 -29.61 20.37 0.63
N ILE A 634 -28.38 20.73 1.00
CA ILE A 634 -27.42 21.30 0.05
C ILE A 634 -26.66 20.15 -0.58
N GLY A 635 -26.79 20.00 -1.89
CA GLY A 635 -26.03 19.01 -2.63
C GLY A 635 -26.41 17.55 -2.36
N THR A 636 -27.70 17.23 -2.17
CA THR A 636 -28.17 15.84 -2.08
C THR A 636 -27.70 15.02 -3.29
N GLY A 637 -27.11 13.86 -3.06
CA GLY A 637 -26.53 13.01 -4.09
C GLY A 637 -25.14 13.49 -4.58
N THR A 638 -24.58 14.55 -4.02
CA THR A 638 -23.25 15.06 -4.37
C THR A 638 -22.17 14.29 -3.60
N GLY A 639 -21.08 13.91 -4.29
CA GLY A 639 -19.91 13.27 -3.67
C GLY A 639 -19.28 14.16 -2.59
N LEU A 640 -18.80 13.55 -1.50
CA LEU A 640 -18.26 14.34 -0.36
C LEU A 640 -17.04 15.18 -0.77
N LEU A 641 -16.20 14.74 -1.69
CA LEU A 641 -15.04 15.50 -2.18
C LEU A 641 -15.44 16.72 -3.05
N ALA A 642 -16.72 16.88 -3.43
CA ALA A 642 -17.19 18.11 -4.06
C ALA A 642 -17.20 19.32 -3.09
N PHE A 643 -17.25 19.06 -1.77
CA PHE A 643 -17.23 20.10 -0.75
C PHE A 643 -15.81 20.52 -0.42
N ARG A 644 -15.48 21.81 -0.58
CA ARG A 644 -14.15 22.36 -0.31
C ARG A 644 -13.65 22.06 1.10
N THR A 645 -14.52 22.10 2.09
CA THR A 645 -14.17 21.78 3.49
C THR A 645 -13.70 20.35 3.68
N GLN A 646 -14.20 19.40 2.90
CA GLN A 646 -13.71 18.01 2.90
C GLN A 646 -12.41 17.88 2.12
N ARG A 647 -12.37 18.43 0.89
CA ARG A 647 -11.15 18.41 0.07
C ARG A 647 -9.97 19.02 0.80
N ARG A 648 -10.12 20.25 1.30
CA ARG A 648 -9.08 20.99 1.98
C ARG A 648 -8.51 20.21 3.17
N ALA A 649 -9.39 19.68 4.02
CA ALA A 649 -8.98 18.90 5.19
C ALA A 649 -8.26 17.60 4.80
N LEU A 650 -8.84 16.80 3.90
CA LEU A 650 -8.29 15.47 3.58
C LEU A 650 -7.01 15.54 2.74
N PHE A 651 -6.92 16.46 1.77
CA PHE A 651 -5.68 16.66 1.04
C PHE A 651 -4.62 17.36 1.87
N GLY A 652 -5.00 18.21 2.84
CA GLY A 652 -4.10 18.74 3.87
C GLY A 652 -3.51 17.64 4.74
N CYS A 653 -4.31 16.64 5.13
CA CYS A 653 -3.82 15.44 5.80
C CYS A 653 -2.82 14.66 4.93
N LEU A 654 -3.14 14.41 3.66
CA LEU A 654 -2.25 13.70 2.75
C LEU A 654 -0.94 14.48 2.51
N ALA A 655 -1.02 15.80 2.37
CA ALA A 655 0.15 16.69 2.24
C ALA A 655 1.05 16.63 3.48
N THR A 656 0.46 16.65 4.68
CA THR A 656 1.18 16.45 5.94
C THR A 656 1.86 15.08 5.98
N ALA A 657 1.13 14.02 5.62
CA ALA A 657 1.66 12.66 5.56
C ALA A 657 2.83 12.53 4.58
N TYR A 658 2.73 13.16 3.40
CA TYR A 658 3.77 13.19 2.37
C TYR A 658 5.06 13.85 2.87
N VAL A 659 4.95 15.02 3.50
CA VAL A 659 6.11 15.76 4.03
C VAL A 659 6.75 15.00 5.18
N MET A 660 5.97 14.50 6.13
CA MET A 660 6.47 13.70 7.26
C MET A 660 7.10 12.39 6.79
N LYS A 661 6.56 11.77 5.74
CA LYS A 661 7.16 10.56 5.15
C LYS A 661 8.50 10.85 4.49
N GLY A 662 8.63 11.94 3.76
CA GLY A 662 9.91 12.41 3.21
C GLY A 662 10.97 12.58 4.29
N PHE A 663 10.63 13.29 5.37
CA PHE A 663 11.53 13.54 6.50
C PHE A 663 11.91 12.24 7.24
N ALA A 664 10.95 11.34 7.46
CA ALA A 664 11.20 10.04 8.07
C ALA A 664 12.09 9.15 7.19
N ASN A 665 11.91 9.18 5.87
CA ASN A 665 12.74 8.44 4.92
C ASN A 665 14.19 8.94 4.89
N ASP A 666 14.42 10.26 4.92
CA ASP A 666 15.76 10.84 5.02
C ASP A 666 16.44 10.43 6.33
N SER A 667 15.71 10.47 7.44
CA SER A 667 16.20 10.03 8.75
C SER A 667 16.52 8.53 8.79
N ALA A 668 15.66 7.70 8.17
CA ALA A 668 15.89 6.26 8.07
C ALA A 668 17.11 5.95 7.18
N ARG A 669 17.30 6.69 6.07
CA ARG A 669 18.49 6.58 5.21
C ARG A 669 19.75 6.92 5.99
N LEU A 670 19.75 8.02 6.73
CA LEU A 670 20.86 8.41 7.59
C LEU A 670 21.19 7.31 8.62
N TRP A 671 20.16 6.69 9.22
CA TRP A 671 20.33 5.58 10.15
C TRP A 671 20.88 4.32 9.47
N ILE A 672 20.37 3.95 8.29
CA ILE A 672 20.84 2.78 7.51
C ILE A 672 22.32 2.96 7.12
N GLU A 673 22.68 4.12 6.58
CA GLU A 673 24.05 4.44 6.17
C GLU A 673 25.01 4.45 7.38
N GLY A 674 24.57 5.02 8.49
CA GLY A 674 25.31 5.01 9.74
C GLY A 674 25.53 3.61 10.29
N THR A 675 24.55 2.69 10.16
CA THR A 675 24.72 1.29 10.62
C THR A 675 25.70 0.50 9.75
N ALA A 676 25.74 0.76 8.45
CA ALA A 676 26.62 0.07 7.50
C ALA A 676 28.12 0.41 7.71
N SER A 677 28.44 1.59 8.25
CA SER A 677 29.81 2.08 8.37
C SER A 677 30.54 1.68 9.65
N GLN A 678 29.97 0.87 10.54
CA GLN A 678 30.43 0.62 11.93
C GLN A 678 30.68 1.91 12.76
N ALA A 679 30.77 3.06 12.12
CA ALA A 679 30.82 4.37 12.78
C ALA A 679 29.53 4.66 13.59
N SER A 680 28.48 3.90 13.32
CA SER A 680 27.20 3.97 14.03
C SER A 680 27.27 3.59 15.50
N LEU A 681 28.32 2.90 15.91
CA LEU A 681 28.58 2.62 17.33
C LEU A 681 29.23 3.84 18.03
N GLN A 682 29.67 4.84 17.26
CA GLN A 682 30.13 6.10 17.80
C GLN A 682 28.97 7.11 17.86
N THR A 683 28.91 7.87 18.89
CA THR A 683 27.92 8.96 19.02
C THR A 683 28.19 10.01 17.95
N THR A 684 27.22 10.23 17.05
CA THR A 684 27.27 11.29 16.02
C THR A 684 26.75 12.64 16.57
N GLY A 685 26.46 12.70 17.88
CA GLY A 685 25.95 13.89 18.53
C GLY A 685 27.04 14.90 18.87
N THR A 686 26.64 16.04 19.41
CA THR A 686 27.49 17.18 19.78
C THR A 686 28.50 16.85 20.87
N GLY A 687 28.48 15.65 21.44
CA GLY A 687 29.40 15.18 22.46
C GLY A 687 29.10 15.65 23.87
N ASP A 688 28.26 16.69 24.04
CA ASP A 688 27.92 17.27 25.33
C ASP A 688 26.42 17.11 25.63
N VAL A 689 26.11 16.63 26.82
CA VAL A 689 24.75 16.62 27.36
C VAL A 689 24.36 18.04 27.72
N THR A 690 23.20 18.49 27.20
CA THR A 690 22.67 19.81 27.56
C THR A 690 21.58 19.63 28.64
N TRP A 691 20.29 19.80 28.29
CA TRP A 691 19.20 19.57 29.24
C TRP A 691 18.71 18.11 29.26
N THR A 692 18.96 17.41 28.17
CA THR A 692 18.70 15.97 28.04
C THR A 692 19.80 15.32 27.20
N PRO A 693 19.92 13.99 27.20
CA PRO A 693 20.94 13.33 26.39
C PRO A 693 20.54 13.18 24.90
N TRP A 694 19.33 13.54 24.50
CA TRP A 694 18.74 13.13 23.22
C TRP A 694 19.39 13.77 22.00
N ALA A 695 19.63 15.08 22.04
CA ALA A 695 20.34 15.78 20.97
C ALA A 695 21.79 15.30 20.82
N ALA A 696 22.43 14.93 21.92
CA ALA A 696 23.77 14.37 21.91
C ALA A 696 23.87 12.97 21.32
N ILE A 697 22.78 12.17 21.38
CA ILE A 697 22.72 10.83 20.77
C ILE A 697 22.49 10.93 19.24
N SER A 698 21.43 11.60 18.80
CA SER A 698 21.14 11.87 17.39
C SER A 698 20.04 12.93 17.27
N GLN A 699 20.42 14.16 16.95
CA GLN A 699 19.49 15.27 16.85
C GLN A 699 18.45 15.05 15.75
N THR A 700 18.84 14.67 14.54
CA THR A 700 17.93 14.49 13.39
C THR A 700 16.90 13.40 13.65
N LEU A 701 17.31 12.24 14.13
CA LEU A 701 16.40 11.13 14.43
C LEU A 701 15.41 11.48 15.55
N ALA A 702 15.90 12.12 16.62
CA ALA A 702 15.05 12.58 17.72
C ALA A 702 14.01 13.61 17.25
N LEU A 703 14.41 14.58 16.41
CA LEU A 703 13.53 15.60 15.83
C LEU A 703 12.48 15.01 14.89
N THR A 704 12.84 13.98 14.11
CA THR A 704 11.87 13.29 13.25
C THR A 704 10.73 12.68 14.08
N LYS A 705 11.06 12.01 15.18
CA LYS A 705 10.07 11.46 16.11
C LYS A 705 9.25 12.59 16.76
N ALA A 706 9.91 13.65 17.20
CA ALA A 706 9.26 14.77 17.89
C ALA A 706 8.28 15.55 17.00
N LEU A 707 8.53 15.58 15.68
CA LEU A 707 7.63 16.21 14.71
C LEU A 707 6.54 15.27 14.21
N CYS A 708 6.88 14.00 13.93
CA CYS A 708 5.92 13.03 13.40
C CYS A 708 4.82 12.67 14.42
N ALA A 709 5.11 12.59 15.72
CA ALA A 709 4.13 12.12 16.69
C ALA A 709 2.93 13.08 16.85
N PRO A 710 3.11 14.39 17.10
CA PRO A 710 1.97 15.31 17.15
C PRO A 710 1.26 15.46 15.80
N ALA A 711 2.00 15.42 14.68
CA ALA A 711 1.40 15.46 13.35
C ALA A 711 0.50 14.24 13.10
N ALA A 712 0.95 13.04 13.47
CA ALA A 712 0.18 11.81 13.30
C ALA A 712 -1.08 11.78 14.19
N GLU A 713 -1.00 12.29 15.43
CA GLU A 713 -2.16 12.40 16.31
C GLU A 713 -3.23 13.34 15.71
N ALA A 714 -2.82 14.53 15.31
CA ALA A 714 -3.72 15.53 14.73
C ALA A 714 -4.36 15.01 13.43
N LEU A 715 -3.56 14.39 12.56
CA LEU A 715 -4.00 13.84 11.29
C LEU A 715 -4.97 12.67 11.47
N ALA A 716 -4.66 11.71 12.34
CA ALA A 716 -5.53 10.56 12.60
C ALA A 716 -6.88 11.01 13.16
N THR A 717 -6.87 11.99 14.08
CA THR A 717 -8.07 12.63 14.62
C THR A 717 -8.90 13.30 13.51
N GLU A 718 -8.28 14.10 12.64
CA GLU A 718 -8.97 14.78 11.54
C GLU A 718 -9.57 13.77 10.55
N CYS A 719 -8.81 12.76 10.11
CA CYS A 719 -9.30 11.70 9.23
C CYS A 719 -10.48 10.95 9.85
N ARG A 720 -10.40 10.62 11.15
CA ARG A 720 -11.48 9.97 11.90
C ARG A 720 -12.77 10.82 11.88
N LEU A 721 -12.65 12.10 12.17
CA LEU A 721 -13.79 13.03 12.17
C LEU A 721 -14.43 13.17 10.79
N ARG A 722 -13.63 13.18 9.71
CA ARG A 722 -14.12 13.28 8.33
C ARG A 722 -14.84 12.03 7.84
N CYS A 723 -14.64 10.90 8.50
CA CYS A 723 -15.35 9.64 8.20
C CYS A 723 -16.64 9.47 9.02
N GLY A 724 -16.99 10.40 9.91
CA GLY A 724 -18.19 10.34 10.75
C GLY A 724 -18.19 9.08 11.64
N VAL A 725 -19.34 8.39 11.75
CA VAL A 725 -19.46 7.18 12.59
C VAL A 725 -18.51 6.07 12.12
N ALA A 726 -18.24 5.96 10.83
CA ALA A 726 -17.28 4.99 10.31
C ALA A 726 -15.87 5.21 10.88
N GLY A 727 -15.47 6.45 11.10
CA GLY A 727 -14.19 6.78 11.74
C GLY A 727 -14.10 6.36 13.21
N ALA A 728 -15.23 6.26 13.92
CA ALA A 728 -15.25 5.84 15.32
C ALA A 728 -15.15 4.32 15.53
N LEU A 729 -15.36 3.53 14.47
CA LEU A 729 -15.32 2.07 14.54
C LEU A 729 -13.88 1.55 14.59
N ASN A 730 -13.54 0.72 15.56
CA ASN A 730 -12.22 0.07 15.69
C ASN A 730 -11.84 -0.74 14.43
N LEU A 731 -12.84 -1.28 13.72
CA LEU A 731 -12.64 -1.95 12.42
C LEU A 731 -11.94 -1.08 11.37
N ASN A 732 -11.99 0.23 11.51
CA ASN A 732 -11.38 1.20 10.59
C ASN A 732 -10.07 1.80 11.11
N ARG A 733 -9.59 1.36 12.28
CA ARG A 733 -8.24 1.55 12.82
C ARG A 733 -7.84 2.98 13.25
N PHE A 734 -8.61 4.02 12.94
CA PHE A 734 -8.21 5.41 13.23
C PHE A 734 -7.90 5.67 14.71
N ALA A 735 -8.72 5.11 15.63
CA ALA A 735 -8.50 5.26 17.08
C ALA A 735 -7.24 4.56 17.56
N ASP A 736 -6.90 3.40 16.98
CA ASP A 736 -5.66 2.67 17.28
C ASP A 736 -4.45 3.50 16.85
N TYR A 737 -4.49 4.08 15.66
CA TYR A 737 -3.40 4.92 15.13
C TYR A 737 -3.26 6.24 15.88
N GLU A 738 -4.37 6.86 16.28
CA GLU A 738 -4.38 8.04 17.16
C GLU A 738 -3.73 7.70 18.51
N GLY A 739 -4.09 6.55 19.10
CA GLY A 739 -3.48 6.04 20.33
C GLY A 739 -1.99 5.82 20.23
N MET A 740 -1.53 5.20 19.12
CA MET A 740 -0.10 5.01 18.83
C MET A 740 0.65 6.36 18.80
N ALA A 741 0.10 7.35 18.11
CA ALA A 741 0.71 8.67 18.04
C ALA A 741 0.82 9.34 19.40
N LYS A 742 -0.21 9.22 20.25
CA LYS A 742 -0.21 9.75 21.64
C LYS A 742 0.90 9.16 22.50
N ILE A 743 1.08 7.83 22.46
CA ILE A 743 2.14 7.18 23.24
C ILE A 743 3.52 7.70 22.85
N TYR A 744 3.79 7.91 21.58
CA TYR A 744 5.09 8.42 21.13
C TYR A 744 5.29 9.93 21.32
N GLN A 745 4.35 10.64 21.96
CA GLN A 745 4.64 11.98 22.51
C GLN A 745 5.67 11.91 23.64
N ASP A 746 5.67 10.83 24.41
CA ASP A 746 6.53 10.64 25.59
C ASP A 746 7.51 9.45 25.43
N ALA A 747 7.08 8.34 24.87
CA ALA A 747 7.93 7.15 24.67
C ALA A 747 9.08 7.44 23.70
N GLY A 748 10.28 7.02 24.07
CA GLY A 748 11.52 7.32 23.33
C GLY A 748 12.02 8.76 23.56
N GLY A 749 11.73 9.33 24.73
CA GLY A 749 12.02 10.72 25.13
C GLY A 749 10.85 11.66 24.86
N ASN A 750 10.55 12.55 25.81
CA ASN A 750 9.49 13.53 25.68
C ASN A 750 9.76 14.53 24.54
N ASN A 751 8.80 14.72 23.63
CA ASN A 751 8.99 15.54 22.43
C ASN A 751 9.32 16.99 22.71
N ARG A 752 8.73 17.59 23.76
CA ARG A 752 9.04 18.98 24.14
C ARG A 752 10.48 19.11 24.61
N MET A 753 10.97 18.13 25.40
CA MET A 753 12.35 18.13 25.85
C MET A 753 13.33 17.94 24.69
N ILE A 754 13.00 17.12 23.70
CA ILE A 754 13.80 16.96 22.47
C ILE A 754 13.90 18.28 21.70
N LEU A 755 12.79 18.99 21.52
CA LEU A 755 12.77 20.28 20.82
C LEU A 755 13.57 21.37 21.56
N LEU A 756 13.42 21.46 22.88
CA LEU A 756 14.18 22.38 23.71
C LEU A 756 15.67 22.08 23.65
N ASP A 757 16.05 20.82 23.77
CA ASP A 757 17.44 20.35 23.75
C ASP A 757 18.11 20.65 22.39
N ALA A 758 17.41 20.34 21.28
CA ALA A 758 17.90 20.64 19.94
C ALA A 758 18.11 22.16 19.70
N ALA A 759 17.16 22.99 20.13
CA ALA A 759 17.28 24.45 20.00
C ALA A 759 18.42 25.00 20.84
N LYS A 760 18.61 24.49 22.05
CA LYS A 760 19.71 24.90 22.92
C LYS A 760 21.09 24.63 22.31
N VAL A 761 21.21 23.45 21.64
CA VAL A 761 22.46 23.13 20.93
C VAL A 761 22.73 24.14 19.82
N LEU A 762 21.72 24.53 19.05
CA LEU A 762 21.87 25.51 17.98
C LEU A 762 22.19 26.92 18.49
N ILE A 763 21.55 27.33 19.58
CA ILE A 763 21.81 28.64 20.19
C ILE A 763 23.26 28.76 20.68
N GLY A 764 23.89 27.64 21.06
CA GLY A 764 25.30 27.58 21.42
C GLY A 764 26.28 27.64 20.27
N GLN A 765 25.80 27.66 19.01
CA GLN A 765 26.61 27.70 17.78
C GLN A 765 26.53 29.08 17.09
N PRO A 766 27.50 29.44 16.26
CA PRO A 766 27.39 30.62 15.42
C PRO A 766 26.19 30.54 14.47
N LEU A 767 25.28 31.50 14.56
CA LEU A 767 24.08 31.54 13.68
C LEU A 767 24.41 32.33 12.41
N SER A 768 24.12 31.73 11.23
CA SER A 768 24.26 32.40 9.93
C SER A 768 22.92 32.98 9.51
N GLU A 769 22.92 34.29 9.19
CA GLU A 769 21.70 34.95 8.69
C GLU A 769 21.33 34.41 7.30
N PRO A 770 20.11 33.88 7.10
CA PRO A 770 19.68 33.42 5.80
C PRO A 770 19.38 34.61 4.86
N THR A 771 19.36 34.35 3.56
CA THR A 771 18.90 35.33 2.57
C THR A 771 17.44 35.72 2.91
N ARG A 772 17.19 37.03 3.01
CA ARG A 772 15.86 37.55 3.31
C ARG A 772 14.91 37.20 2.15
N PRO A 773 13.78 36.55 2.42
CA PRO A 773 12.79 36.27 1.39
C PRO A 773 12.15 37.56 0.84
N ASP A 774 11.79 37.56 -0.43
CA ASP A 774 11.00 38.63 -1.04
C ASP A 774 9.57 38.60 -0.43
N PRO A 775 9.07 39.71 0.16
CA PRO A 775 7.72 39.80 0.67
C PRO A 775 6.61 39.51 -0.36
N GLN A 776 6.92 39.62 -1.66
CA GLN A 776 6.08 39.29 -2.79
C GLN A 776 6.47 37.99 -3.52
N GLY A 777 7.28 37.16 -2.88
CA GLY A 777 7.79 35.92 -3.45
C GLY A 777 6.69 34.99 -3.98
N ASP A 778 7.03 34.17 -4.95
CA ASP A 778 6.06 33.25 -5.56
C ASP A 778 5.63 32.15 -4.56
N LEU A 779 4.32 31.98 -4.41
CA LEU A 779 3.74 30.97 -3.53
C LEU A 779 3.98 29.52 -4.01
N ASP A 780 4.40 29.36 -5.26
CA ASP A 780 4.71 28.05 -5.84
C ASP A 780 6.21 27.75 -5.91
N ASP A 781 7.05 28.71 -5.48
CA ASP A 781 8.50 28.55 -5.53
C ASP A 781 9.04 27.81 -4.28
N PRO A 782 9.65 26.63 -4.46
CA PRO A 782 10.29 25.90 -3.36
C PRO A 782 11.44 26.67 -2.70
N GLU A 783 12.14 27.57 -3.39
CA GLU A 783 13.18 28.41 -2.80
C GLU A 783 12.57 29.43 -1.84
N TYR A 784 11.44 30.03 -2.22
CA TYR A 784 10.69 30.92 -1.33
C TYR A 784 10.22 30.19 -0.07
N TRP A 785 9.69 28.98 -0.20
CA TRP A 785 9.25 28.18 0.95
C TRP A 785 10.37 27.91 1.95
N GLN A 786 11.54 27.50 1.45
CA GLN A 786 12.71 27.24 2.27
C GLN A 786 13.25 28.51 2.92
N ALA A 787 13.31 29.63 2.19
CA ALA A 787 13.75 30.92 2.70
C ALA A 787 12.87 31.41 3.85
N MET A 788 11.54 31.28 3.75
CA MET A 788 10.59 31.63 4.80
C MET A 788 10.82 30.77 6.06
N ALA A 789 10.95 29.45 5.90
CA ALA A 789 11.17 28.54 7.03
C ALA A 789 12.54 28.82 7.73
N ARG A 790 13.61 29.01 6.97
CA ARG A 790 14.95 29.37 7.48
C ARG A 790 14.94 30.70 8.22
N THR A 791 14.20 31.68 7.72
CA THR A 791 14.12 33.01 8.33
C THR A 791 13.38 32.95 9.65
N LEU A 792 12.27 32.20 9.76
CA LEU A 792 11.54 32.01 11.01
C LEU A 792 12.45 31.34 12.07
N GLU A 793 13.10 30.25 11.71
CA GLU A 793 14.05 29.55 12.59
C GLU A 793 15.15 30.48 13.07
N TYR A 794 15.85 31.12 12.15
CA TYR A 794 16.94 32.02 12.46
C TYR A 794 16.54 33.15 13.44
N ARG A 795 15.43 33.83 13.16
CA ARG A 795 14.94 34.93 13.99
C ARG A 795 14.62 34.49 15.43
N LEU A 796 13.97 33.32 15.58
CA LEU A 796 13.66 32.78 16.89
C LEU A 796 14.92 32.35 17.65
N LEU A 797 15.88 31.68 17.01
CA LEU A 797 17.17 31.32 17.61
C LEU A 797 17.98 32.55 17.97
N LYS A 798 18.07 33.55 17.11
CA LYS A 798 18.80 34.80 17.30
C LYS A 798 18.23 35.59 18.49
N GLN A 799 16.90 35.69 18.59
CA GLN A 799 16.24 36.36 19.73
C GLN A 799 16.64 35.74 21.04
N VAL A 800 16.68 34.41 21.14
CA VAL A 800 17.08 33.72 22.37
C VAL A 800 18.59 33.87 22.62
N ALA A 801 19.43 33.75 21.58
CA ALA A 801 20.88 33.90 21.71
C ALA A 801 21.27 35.29 22.24
N ASP A 802 20.66 36.34 21.69
CA ASP A 802 20.90 37.71 22.12
C ASP A 802 20.48 37.94 23.58
N HIS A 803 19.28 37.45 23.95
CA HIS A 803 18.78 37.52 25.31
C HIS A 803 19.74 36.83 26.31
N VAL A 804 20.12 35.56 25.98
CA VAL A 804 21.01 34.78 26.84
C VAL A 804 22.37 35.47 26.99
N ALA A 805 22.93 36.03 25.91
CA ALA A 805 24.21 36.74 25.93
C ALA A 805 24.13 38.00 26.82
N GLN A 806 23.09 38.81 26.68
CA GLN A 806 22.86 40.04 27.43
C GLN A 806 22.73 39.75 28.93
N HIS A 807 21.78 38.89 29.34
CA HIS A 807 21.48 38.67 30.75
C HIS A 807 22.59 37.92 31.51
N ARG A 808 23.35 37.07 30.80
CA ARG A 808 24.58 36.50 31.35
C ARG A 808 25.64 37.55 31.59
N ALA A 809 25.80 38.55 30.70
CA ALA A 809 26.70 39.66 30.90
C ALA A 809 26.29 40.56 32.11
N GLU A 810 25.00 40.62 32.41
CA GLU A 810 24.42 41.33 33.57
C GLU A 810 24.57 40.51 34.88
N GLY A 811 25.05 39.25 34.82
CA GLY A 811 25.31 38.40 35.98
C GLY A 811 24.10 37.66 36.52
N GLU A 812 23.03 37.50 35.72
CA GLU A 812 21.87 36.73 36.13
C GLU A 812 22.16 35.22 36.16
N GLU A 813 21.45 34.49 37.05
CA GLU A 813 21.57 33.04 37.15
C GLU A 813 21.04 32.34 35.89
N ASP A 814 21.74 31.33 35.37
CA ASP A 814 21.41 30.58 34.19
C ASP A 814 19.97 30.06 34.21
N MET A 815 19.45 29.61 35.36
CA MET A 815 18.08 29.15 35.47
C MET A 815 17.06 30.26 35.16
N GLN A 816 17.29 31.48 35.63
CA GLN A 816 16.39 32.62 35.40
C GLN A 816 16.45 33.08 33.95
N VAL A 817 17.64 33.18 33.39
CA VAL A 817 17.91 33.56 32.01
C VAL A 817 17.16 32.61 31.05
N TRP A 818 17.38 31.32 31.20
CA TRP A 818 16.73 30.33 30.29
C TRP A 818 15.24 30.21 30.53
N ASN A 819 14.75 30.19 31.79
CA ASN A 819 13.34 30.00 32.10
C ASN A 819 12.46 31.08 31.47
N SER A 820 12.96 32.34 31.40
CA SER A 820 12.26 33.44 30.75
C SER A 820 12.06 33.25 29.24
N GLN A 821 12.89 32.40 28.59
CA GLN A 821 12.89 32.18 27.15
C GLN A 821 12.37 30.80 26.71
N LEU A 822 12.05 29.88 27.63
CA LEU A 822 11.70 28.49 27.28
C LEU A 822 10.58 28.36 26.25
N MET A 823 9.62 29.27 26.27
CA MET A 823 8.53 29.26 25.26
C MET A 823 9.02 29.61 23.84
N ILE A 824 10.00 30.51 23.74
CA ILE A 824 10.62 30.90 22.48
C ILE A 824 11.58 29.79 22.02
N VAL A 825 12.34 29.20 22.92
CA VAL A 825 13.22 28.05 22.64
C VAL A 825 12.41 26.87 22.09
N ALA A 826 11.25 26.58 22.68
CA ALA A 826 10.37 25.51 22.17
C ALA A 826 9.89 25.79 20.75
N ARG A 827 9.48 27.05 20.46
CA ARG A 827 9.08 27.47 19.11
C ARG A 827 10.26 27.43 18.12
N ALA A 828 11.45 27.79 18.55
CA ALA A 828 12.65 27.71 17.74
C ALA A 828 12.99 26.24 17.38
N GLY A 829 12.88 25.34 18.34
CA GLY A 829 13.07 23.89 18.09
C GLY A 829 12.02 23.32 17.15
N GLU A 830 10.77 23.74 17.28
CA GLU A 830 9.70 23.36 16.31
C GLU A 830 10.01 23.93 14.91
N ALA A 831 10.37 25.22 14.79
CA ALA A 831 10.71 25.85 13.51
C ALA A 831 11.91 25.16 12.84
N TYR A 832 12.91 24.76 13.61
CA TYR A 832 14.04 23.97 13.11
C TYR A 832 13.61 22.61 12.54
N ALA A 833 12.82 21.85 13.29
CA ALA A 833 12.32 20.56 12.82
C ALA A 833 11.44 20.72 11.57
N GLN A 834 10.58 21.74 11.53
CA GLN A 834 9.72 22.06 10.38
C GLN A 834 10.55 22.43 9.14
N ARG A 835 11.57 23.25 9.30
CA ARG A 835 12.47 23.59 8.16
C ARG A 835 13.13 22.33 7.61
N LEU A 836 13.65 21.43 8.46
CA LEU A 836 14.24 20.17 8.00
C LEU A 836 13.24 19.32 7.23
N ALA A 837 11.99 19.24 7.69
CA ALA A 837 10.94 18.49 7.01
C ALA A 837 10.56 19.10 5.66
N ILE A 838 10.45 20.44 5.58
CA ILE A 838 10.17 21.15 4.31
C ILE A 838 11.31 20.93 3.31
N GLU A 839 12.55 21.09 3.73
CA GLU A 839 13.72 20.87 2.85
C GLU A 839 13.81 19.42 2.38
N SER A 840 13.50 18.46 3.23
CA SER A 840 13.41 17.04 2.87
C SER A 840 12.33 16.79 1.81
N ALA A 841 11.14 17.34 1.99
CA ALA A 841 10.02 17.17 1.06
C ALA A 841 10.30 17.84 -0.31
N VAL A 842 10.95 19.01 -0.32
CA VAL A 842 11.39 19.68 -1.55
C VAL A 842 12.40 18.83 -2.31
N ARG A 843 13.41 18.27 -1.62
CA ARG A 843 14.38 17.35 -2.25
C ARG A 843 13.69 16.09 -2.79
N ALA A 844 12.80 15.49 -2.01
CA ALA A 844 12.04 14.32 -2.42
C ALA A 844 11.18 14.60 -3.67
N GLY A 845 10.47 15.72 -3.70
CA GLY A 845 9.71 16.15 -4.87
C GLY A 845 10.60 16.39 -6.10
N ALA A 846 11.77 16.99 -5.93
CA ALA A 846 12.72 17.22 -7.01
C ALA A 846 13.32 15.93 -7.57
N SER A 847 13.38 14.84 -6.81
CA SER A 847 13.86 13.52 -7.25
C SER A 847 12.85 12.76 -8.10
N LEU A 848 11.56 13.14 -8.05
CA LEU A 848 10.52 12.50 -8.85
C LEU A 848 10.75 12.75 -10.36
N PRO A 849 10.38 11.79 -11.23
CA PRO A 849 10.41 11.98 -12.69
C PRO A 849 9.61 13.22 -13.11
N GLN A 850 10.05 13.88 -14.16
CA GLN A 850 9.31 15.00 -14.78
C GLN A 850 7.90 14.55 -15.22
N GLY A 851 6.93 15.46 -15.17
CA GLY A 851 5.54 15.21 -15.49
C GLY A 851 4.68 14.99 -14.24
N LEU A 852 3.60 14.18 -14.36
CA LEU A 852 2.52 14.08 -13.39
C LEU A 852 3.00 13.70 -11.96
N ALA A 853 3.98 12.81 -11.83
CA ALA A 853 4.51 12.44 -10.52
C ALA A 853 5.11 13.65 -9.79
N ARG A 854 5.92 14.45 -10.49
CA ARG A 854 6.53 15.67 -9.93
C ARG A 854 5.50 16.74 -9.64
N GLU A 855 4.53 16.93 -10.52
CA GLU A 855 3.44 17.89 -10.33
C GLU A 855 2.63 17.56 -9.06
N LEU A 856 2.28 16.28 -8.85
CA LEU A 856 1.59 15.81 -7.66
C LEU A 856 2.43 15.96 -6.39
N GLY A 857 3.72 15.59 -6.46
CA GLY A 857 4.65 15.76 -5.33
C GLY A 857 4.83 17.23 -4.96
N SER A 858 4.99 18.12 -5.95
CA SER A 858 5.08 19.58 -5.74
C SER A 858 3.79 20.15 -5.15
N ALA A 859 2.62 19.70 -5.63
CA ALA A 859 1.32 20.15 -5.11
C ALA A 859 1.11 19.73 -3.66
N LEU A 860 1.50 18.49 -3.29
CA LEU A 860 1.43 18.02 -1.89
C LEU A 860 2.39 18.82 -0.99
N CYS A 861 3.63 19.05 -1.44
CA CYS A 861 4.60 19.86 -0.69
C CYS A 861 4.11 21.31 -0.54
N GLY A 862 3.64 21.93 -1.63
CA GLY A 862 3.10 23.28 -1.64
C GLY A 862 1.89 23.43 -0.70
N LEU A 863 0.94 22.49 -0.74
CA LEU A 863 -0.23 22.53 0.14
C LEU A 863 0.19 22.53 1.62
N TYR A 864 1.12 21.67 2.01
CA TYR A 864 1.65 21.65 3.37
C TYR A 864 2.34 22.96 3.76
N VAL A 865 3.24 23.45 2.90
CA VAL A 865 4.02 24.64 3.22
C VAL A 865 3.16 25.89 3.27
N LEU A 866 2.21 26.04 2.35
CA LEU A 866 1.30 27.19 2.37
C LEU A 866 0.39 27.19 3.60
N GLU A 867 -0.06 26.02 4.10
CA GLU A 867 -0.73 25.94 5.41
C GLU A 867 0.19 26.33 6.55
N TYR A 868 1.45 25.92 6.52
CA TYR A 868 2.46 26.36 7.50
C TYR A 868 2.66 27.88 7.45
N LEU A 869 2.79 28.48 6.27
CA LEU A 869 2.90 29.92 6.11
C LEU A 869 1.65 30.65 6.59
N ASN A 870 0.47 30.13 6.32
CA ASN A 870 -0.80 30.67 6.77
C ASN A 870 -0.90 30.65 8.31
N LYS A 871 -0.49 29.57 8.96
CA LYS A 871 -0.43 29.45 10.42
C LYS A 871 0.46 30.54 11.06
N HIS A 872 1.52 30.94 10.39
CA HIS A 872 2.49 31.92 10.86
C HIS A 872 2.38 33.29 10.19
N ALA A 873 1.32 33.54 9.39
CA ALA A 873 1.19 34.72 8.56
C ALA A 873 1.26 36.03 9.34
N ALA A 874 0.63 36.13 10.51
CA ALA A 874 0.69 37.32 11.34
C ALA A 874 2.13 37.70 11.71
N TRP A 875 2.96 36.74 12.04
CA TRP A 875 4.35 36.96 12.34
C TRP A 875 5.13 37.37 11.09
N PHE A 876 4.96 36.67 9.96
CA PHE A 876 5.64 37.03 8.70
C PHE A 876 5.30 38.44 8.23
N ILE A 877 4.03 38.84 8.40
CA ILE A 877 3.59 40.20 8.04
C ILE A 877 4.22 41.23 8.99
N SER A 878 4.25 40.98 10.32
CA SER A 878 4.84 41.90 11.28
C SER A 878 6.36 42.11 11.09
N GLU A 879 7.05 41.09 10.58
CA GLU A 879 8.49 41.14 10.24
C GLU A 879 8.75 41.70 8.82
N GLY A 880 7.71 42.04 8.08
CA GLY A 880 7.82 42.52 6.70
C GLY A 880 8.41 41.49 5.74
N LEU A 881 8.13 40.21 5.97
CA LEU A 881 8.57 39.04 5.18
C LEU A 881 7.48 38.52 4.24
N MET A 882 6.23 38.94 4.44
CA MET A 882 5.08 38.67 3.59
C MET A 882 4.21 39.91 3.52
N ASP A 883 3.81 40.36 2.33
CA ASP A 883 2.86 41.44 2.22
C ASP A 883 1.38 40.95 2.35
N ILE A 884 0.49 41.89 2.61
CA ILE A 884 -0.95 41.59 2.79
C ILE A 884 -1.59 41.04 1.50
N THR A 885 -1.06 41.37 0.34
CA THR A 885 -1.57 40.86 -0.94
C THR A 885 -1.24 39.39 -1.10
N ARG A 886 -0.02 38.99 -0.74
CA ARG A 886 0.39 37.56 -0.70
C ARG A 886 -0.40 36.77 0.33
N TYR A 887 -0.60 37.31 1.51
CA TYR A 887 -1.45 36.66 2.51
C TYR A 887 -2.87 36.41 1.98
N ARG A 888 -3.48 37.39 1.34
CA ARG A 888 -4.82 37.23 0.74
C ARG A 888 -4.86 36.20 -0.40
N ALA A 889 -3.77 36.02 -1.10
CA ALA A 889 -3.65 35.03 -2.19
C ALA A 889 -3.53 33.58 -1.66
N LEU A 890 -3.08 33.37 -0.42
CA LEU A 890 -2.86 32.04 0.16
C LEU A 890 -4.11 31.15 0.06
N GLU A 891 -5.27 31.65 0.47
CA GLU A 891 -6.52 30.87 0.46
C GLU A 891 -6.89 30.39 -0.95
N GLY A 892 -6.81 31.25 -1.94
CA GLY A 892 -7.09 30.88 -3.32
C GLY A 892 -6.09 29.84 -3.85
N ARG A 893 -4.83 29.93 -3.45
CA ARG A 893 -3.79 28.96 -3.89
C ARG A 893 -3.97 27.60 -3.21
N LEU A 894 -4.27 27.59 -1.92
CA LEU A 894 -4.57 26.38 -1.17
C LEU A 894 -5.79 25.64 -1.75
N ASP A 895 -6.84 26.39 -2.13
CA ASP A 895 -7.99 25.83 -2.83
C ASP A 895 -7.61 25.23 -4.19
N ALA A 896 -6.82 25.93 -4.99
CA ALA A 896 -6.40 25.48 -6.32
C ALA A 896 -5.54 24.19 -6.24
N LEU A 897 -4.63 24.08 -5.27
CA LEU A 897 -3.84 22.88 -5.05
C LEU A 897 -4.73 21.70 -4.63
N SER A 898 -5.69 21.93 -3.74
CA SER A 898 -6.63 20.90 -3.29
C SER A 898 -7.55 20.44 -4.43
N ASP A 899 -7.96 21.35 -5.31
CA ASP A 899 -8.75 21.05 -6.50
C ASP A 899 -7.96 20.19 -7.49
N PHE A 900 -6.70 20.54 -7.76
CA PHE A 900 -5.79 19.75 -8.61
C PHE A 900 -5.59 18.33 -8.04
N LEU A 901 -5.25 18.20 -6.76
CA LEU A 901 -5.06 16.90 -6.12
C LEU A 901 -6.34 16.06 -6.15
N SER A 902 -7.52 16.69 -6.03
CA SER A 902 -8.81 16.00 -6.07
C SER A 902 -9.10 15.36 -7.43
N THR A 903 -8.60 15.91 -8.53
CA THR A 903 -8.75 15.30 -9.87
C THR A 903 -7.94 14.00 -10.03
N HIS A 904 -6.97 13.75 -9.14
CA HIS A 904 -6.09 12.58 -9.14
C HIS A 904 -6.24 11.72 -7.87
N VAL A 905 -7.38 11.82 -7.18
CA VAL A 905 -7.59 11.17 -5.87
C VAL A 905 -7.38 9.66 -5.90
N GLU A 906 -7.87 8.98 -6.95
CA GLU A 906 -7.71 7.52 -7.10
C GLU A 906 -6.25 7.11 -7.28
N LEU A 907 -5.51 7.86 -8.10
CA LEU A 907 -4.07 7.67 -8.27
C LEU A 907 -3.31 7.84 -6.94
N LEU A 908 -3.64 8.88 -6.17
CA LEU A 908 -3.00 9.15 -4.88
C LEU A 908 -3.33 8.07 -3.83
N ILE A 909 -4.58 7.57 -3.82
CA ILE A 909 -4.98 6.44 -2.97
C ILE A 909 -4.19 5.18 -3.36
N GLU A 910 -4.04 4.91 -4.66
CA GLU A 910 -3.29 3.75 -5.13
C GLU A 910 -1.79 3.88 -4.81
N ALA A 911 -1.20 5.06 -5.01
CA ALA A 911 0.23 5.29 -4.77
C ALA A 911 0.62 5.14 -3.29
N PHE A 912 -0.20 5.68 -2.37
CA PHE A 912 0.12 5.78 -0.95
C PHE A 912 -0.69 4.82 -0.05
N GLY A 913 -1.65 4.08 -0.61
CA GLY A 913 -2.58 3.28 0.17
C GLY A 913 -2.02 1.94 0.63
N HIS A 914 -2.34 1.58 1.88
CA HIS A 914 -2.06 0.27 2.49
C HIS A 914 -3.37 -0.41 2.91
N GLY A 915 -4.47 -0.12 2.21
CA GLY A 915 -5.82 -0.48 2.63
C GLY A 915 -6.02 -1.96 2.93
N GLU A 916 -5.54 -2.85 2.08
CA GLU A 916 -5.67 -4.31 2.27
C GLU A 916 -4.91 -4.79 3.52
N ALA A 917 -3.74 -4.22 3.80
CA ALA A 917 -2.93 -4.58 4.94
C ALA A 917 -3.59 -4.21 6.28
N THR A 918 -4.41 -3.13 6.30
CA THR A 918 -5.14 -2.69 7.50
C THR A 918 -6.37 -3.56 7.80
N ARG A 919 -6.92 -4.23 6.80
CA ARG A 919 -8.23 -4.92 6.86
C ARG A 919 -9.37 -4.03 7.34
N ALA A 920 -9.21 -2.73 7.25
CA ALA A 920 -10.27 -1.78 7.55
C ALA A 920 -11.46 -1.98 6.59
N ALA A 921 -12.69 -1.88 7.10
CA ALA A 921 -13.87 -1.98 6.24
C ALA A 921 -13.90 -0.86 5.18
N LEU A 922 -13.36 0.32 5.50
CA LEU A 922 -13.22 1.44 4.57
C LEU A 922 -12.27 1.18 3.39
N ALA A 923 -11.33 0.24 3.56
CA ALA A 923 -10.38 -0.12 2.51
C ALA A 923 -10.98 -1.09 1.50
N SER A 924 -11.97 -1.89 1.92
CA SER A 924 -12.59 -2.90 1.08
C SER A 924 -13.70 -2.27 0.27
N THR A 925 -13.44 -2.00 -1.00
CA THR A 925 -14.44 -1.90 -2.05
C THR A 925 -15.42 -0.72 -2.07
N ASP A 926 -16.12 -0.65 -3.17
CA ASP A 926 -17.16 0.31 -3.51
C ASP A 926 -18.40 0.21 -2.62
N ASN A 927 -18.59 -0.92 -1.89
CA ASN A 927 -19.73 -1.15 -1.00
C ASN A 927 -19.33 -1.27 0.48
N TYR A 928 -18.98 -0.14 1.10
CA TYR A 928 -18.68 -0.08 2.53
C TYR A 928 -19.77 -0.62 3.45
N PRO A 929 -21.09 -0.33 3.23
CA PRO A 929 -22.15 -0.89 4.07
C PRO A 929 -22.16 -2.42 4.11
N GLU A 930 -21.98 -3.08 2.99
CA GLU A 930 -21.92 -4.53 2.89
C GLU A 930 -20.65 -5.10 3.54
N ALA A 931 -19.49 -4.47 3.28
CA ALA A 931 -18.23 -4.84 3.90
C ALA A 931 -18.28 -4.72 5.44
N LEU A 932 -18.94 -3.69 5.96
CA LEU A 932 -19.15 -3.52 7.39
C LEU A 932 -20.14 -4.57 7.94
N ALA A 933 -21.27 -4.76 7.27
CA ALA A 933 -22.29 -5.74 7.68
C ALA A 933 -21.72 -7.17 7.73
N GLY A 934 -20.88 -7.53 6.77
CA GLY A 934 -20.22 -8.84 6.73
C GLY A 934 -19.19 -9.09 7.83
N LYS A 935 -18.68 -8.02 8.48
CA LYS A 935 -17.74 -8.11 9.60
C LYS A 935 -18.41 -8.15 10.97
N LEU A 936 -19.72 -7.93 11.04
CA LEU A 936 -20.48 -7.92 12.28
C LEU A 936 -21.28 -9.21 12.45
N GLN A 937 -21.44 -9.67 13.70
CA GLN A 937 -22.31 -10.79 14.03
C GLN A 937 -23.76 -10.30 14.14
N TRP A 938 -24.67 -10.98 13.45
CA TRP A 938 -26.10 -10.66 13.44
C TRP A 938 -26.84 -11.64 14.33
N ALA A 939 -27.63 -11.12 15.28
CA ALA A 939 -28.63 -11.90 15.97
C ALA A 939 -29.95 -11.78 15.19
N VAL A 940 -30.50 -12.92 14.76
CA VAL A 940 -31.79 -12.97 14.07
C VAL A 940 -32.81 -13.46 15.12
N GLY A 941 -33.85 -12.65 15.34
CA GLY A 941 -34.93 -12.95 16.28
C GLY A 941 -36.00 -13.90 15.71
#